data_c000beb395bec781ddee37ddebc20f25
#
_entry.id   c000beb395bec781ddee37ddebc20f25
#
_cell.length_a   1.000
_cell.length_b   1.000
_cell.length_c   1.000
_cell.angle_alpha   90.00
_cell.angle_beta   90.00
_cell.angle_gamma   90.00
#
_symmetry.space_group_name_H-M   'P 1'
#
loop_
_entity.id
_entity.type
_entity.pdbx_description
1 polymer ?
#
loop_
_entity_poly.entity_id
_entity_poly.type
_entity_poly.pdbx_seq_one_letter_code
_entity_poly.pdbx_strand_id
1 'polypeptide(L)'
;MRILVVDDDDVIAQALALALGEQHYAVDLASDGDMGWNHATTCQYDAIVLDVMLPKLNGIQFCQRLRSGGNLTPILLLTAHSKASLLIEGLDAGADDYVTKPFDLMELLARLRALLRRGQSALPPKICWGHLRLDPSLCEVAWKEKPLKLTPKEYNLMELLLRNPQRIYSSSALIDHLWSLDSPPSEDTIRSHVKGLRQKLKSAGVTEDPIETVYGIGYRLRKPIDPSLESPKLDEAALPETPISTLLIPSPNESLIADGMGRLWRQSQSMINARLVCIDQACSAAQRNQLDPTIAVNAEAAAHKLVGSLGMFGGDRGSVLAGEVECWFEQVRSTTPLSATVLETLLIQLHQEIDRLNNTPMATTLLMAHGSPKPTSAEGDVKGAESEGKIMIMNDNAALRRSIVPILKPWGFEVISLPGNAHLMEALQLHQPDLLILDVELMPLSGIALCKTLRRSSSWSDLPILFLTALSDSETLHRVFAVGADDCVSIPFVGPELVTRILNRLERSRLLRSLAETDPLTQVRNRRTFGREAENFLRICERHHRPLSLAIVEVHHLKLINDQYGDLIGDDVLKYCAQILRSGLRQEDLIGRWSNEKFVVVMYGTGIKGVSQRLSDVLAQLRGKSFQADQGNVFEAHFHVGLSEYQVGETFQDLYDRTKQTLRDSAGTTSHFWNRTIHSPRLYQECSD
;
A
#
# COMPACT_ATOMS: atom_id res chain seq x y z
N MET A 1 2.26 11.19 6.75
CA MET A 1 3.01 10.23 5.93
C MET A 1 4.27 10.87 5.40
N ARG A 2 5.34 10.07 5.24
CA ARG A 2 6.66 10.55 4.81
C ARG A 2 7.06 9.91 3.49
N ILE A 3 7.48 10.72 2.53
CA ILE A 3 7.78 10.30 1.17
C ILE A 3 9.23 10.66 0.85
N LEU A 4 9.97 9.72 0.27
CA LEU A 4 11.29 9.96 -0.29
C LEU A 4 11.14 10.23 -1.79
N VAL A 5 11.70 11.32 -2.28
CA VAL A 5 11.80 11.64 -3.71
C VAL A 5 13.26 11.56 -4.10
N VAL A 6 13.58 10.71 -5.09
CA VAL A 6 14.94 10.51 -5.62
C VAL A 6 14.91 10.87 -7.10
N ASP A 7 15.42 12.03 -7.43
CA ASP A 7 15.50 12.54 -8.81
C ASP A 7 16.71 13.46 -8.91
N ASP A 8 17.52 13.34 -9.95
CA ASP A 8 18.72 14.16 -10.17
C ASP A 8 18.39 15.51 -10.84
N ASP A 9 17.14 15.73 -11.22
CA ASP A 9 16.63 17.02 -11.66
C ASP A 9 16.05 17.80 -10.48
N ASP A 10 16.81 18.80 -9.99
CA ASP A 10 16.40 19.66 -8.88
C ASP A 10 15.05 20.35 -9.13
N VAL A 11 14.70 20.64 -10.40
CA VAL A 11 13.41 21.28 -10.73
C VAL A 11 12.26 20.31 -10.46
N ILE A 12 12.41 19.08 -10.91
CA ILE A 12 11.40 18.02 -10.70
C ILE A 12 11.30 17.70 -9.22
N ALA A 13 12.43 17.48 -8.55
CA ALA A 13 12.49 17.16 -7.14
C ALA A 13 11.80 18.23 -6.28
N GLN A 14 12.10 19.52 -6.52
CA GLN A 14 11.50 20.65 -5.79
C GLN A 14 10.00 20.80 -6.09
N ALA A 15 9.58 20.60 -7.35
CA ALA A 15 8.18 20.68 -7.72
C ALA A 15 7.35 19.57 -7.04
N LEU A 16 7.89 18.36 -7.04
CA LEU A 16 7.27 17.23 -6.32
C LEU A 16 7.22 17.50 -4.82
N ALA A 17 8.31 18.02 -4.22
CA ALA A 17 8.33 18.37 -2.80
C ALA A 17 7.27 19.40 -2.43
N LEU A 18 7.11 20.43 -3.28
CA LEU A 18 6.09 21.46 -3.09
C LEU A 18 4.69 20.84 -3.15
N ALA A 19 4.39 20.12 -4.23
CA ALA A 19 3.06 19.55 -4.45
C ALA A 19 2.66 18.50 -3.39
N LEU A 20 3.61 17.66 -3.01
CA LEU A 20 3.43 16.68 -1.94
C LEU A 20 3.30 17.35 -0.56
N GLY A 21 4.07 18.42 -0.33
CA GLY A 21 3.97 19.24 0.88
C GLY A 21 2.60 19.89 1.05
N GLU A 22 1.99 20.37 -0.03
CA GLU A 22 0.63 20.92 -0.02
C GLU A 22 -0.45 19.85 0.22
N GLN A 23 -0.16 18.58 -0.11
CA GLN A 23 -0.97 17.42 0.27
C GLN A 23 -0.63 16.91 1.68
N HIS A 24 0.09 17.70 2.47
CA HIS A 24 0.46 17.42 3.87
C HIS A 24 1.45 16.27 4.09
N TYR A 25 2.15 15.81 3.05
CA TYR A 25 3.23 14.83 3.21
C TYR A 25 4.51 15.49 3.75
N ALA A 26 5.28 14.75 4.55
CA ALA A 26 6.67 15.09 4.82
C ALA A 26 7.52 14.54 3.67
N VAL A 27 8.37 15.37 3.08
CA VAL A 27 9.13 14.99 1.89
C VAL A 27 10.63 15.15 2.16
N ASP A 28 11.41 14.11 1.88
CA ASP A 28 12.86 14.15 1.83
C ASP A 28 13.31 14.02 0.38
N LEU A 29 14.35 14.75 0.01
CA LEU A 29 14.91 14.77 -1.34
C LEU A 29 16.27 14.08 -1.38
N ALA A 30 16.54 13.35 -2.45
CA ALA A 30 17.85 12.80 -2.77
C ALA A 30 18.16 13.05 -4.25
N SER A 31 19.35 13.57 -4.54
CA SER A 31 19.79 13.92 -5.88
C SER A 31 20.50 12.83 -6.64
N ASP A 32 20.71 11.66 -6.02
CA ASP A 32 21.30 10.49 -6.66
C ASP A 32 20.89 9.18 -5.95
N GLY A 33 21.10 8.06 -6.63
CA GLY A 33 20.67 6.75 -6.12
C GLY A 33 21.36 6.32 -4.84
N ASP A 34 22.62 6.71 -4.59
CA ASP A 34 23.32 6.36 -3.36
C ASP A 34 22.80 7.16 -2.15
N MET A 35 22.53 8.45 -2.34
CA MET A 35 21.89 9.28 -1.33
C MET A 35 20.49 8.74 -1.02
N GLY A 36 19.71 8.43 -2.06
CA GLY A 36 18.40 7.80 -1.92
C GLY A 36 18.47 6.48 -1.16
N TRP A 37 19.45 5.65 -1.45
CA TRP A 37 19.68 4.38 -0.75
C TRP A 37 19.97 4.58 0.73
N ASN A 38 20.85 5.52 1.08
CA ASN A 38 21.17 5.83 2.46
C ASN A 38 19.92 6.30 3.23
N HIS A 39 19.09 7.15 2.62
CA HIS A 39 17.83 7.57 3.23
C HIS A 39 16.87 6.39 3.42
N ALA A 40 16.64 5.57 2.38
CA ALA A 40 15.71 4.45 2.41
C ALA A 40 16.09 3.35 3.41
N THR A 41 17.37 3.22 3.76
CA THR A 41 17.88 2.24 4.74
C THR A 41 17.97 2.79 6.17
N THR A 42 18.10 4.12 6.32
CA THR A 42 18.22 4.76 7.63
C THR A 42 16.87 5.20 8.19
N CYS A 43 15.95 5.59 7.33
CA CYS A 43 14.64 6.11 7.71
C CYS A 43 13.50 5.24 7.17
N GLN A 44 12.36 5.27 7.86
CA GLN A 44 11.14 4.62 7.38
C GLN A 44 10.33 5.61 6.53
N TYR A 45 9.99 5.20 5.31
CA TYR A 45 9.14 5.94 4.39
C TYR A 45 7.85 5.17 4.12
N ASP A 46 6.77 5.91 3.88
CA ASP A 46 5.48 5.36 3.50
C ASP A 46 5.42 5.07 1.98
N ALA A 47 6.19 5.84 1.18
CA ALA A 47 6.41 5.58 -0.24
C ALA A 47 7.72 6.22 -0.73
N ILE A 48 8.21 5.74 -1.87
CA ILE A 48 9.38 6.28 -2.57
C ILE A 48 8.95 6.66 -4.00
N VAL A 49 9.23 7.90 -4.42
CA VAL A 49 9.15 8.34 -5.82
C VAL A 49 10.58 8.34 -6.35
N LEU A 50 10.85 7.57 -7.40
CA LEU A 50 12.20 7.22 -7.81
C LEU A 50 12.38 7.38 -9.32
N ASP A 51 13.31 8.22 -9.74
CA ASP A 51 13.70 8.27 -11.15
C ASP A 51 14.48 7.00 -11.55
N VAL A 52 14.25 6.53 -12.78
CA VAL A 52 14.98 5.41 -13.37
C VAL A 52 16.41 5.81 -13.71
N MET A 53 16.58 7.01 -14.28
CA MET A 53 17.87 7.48 -14.81
C MET A 53 18.64 8.30 -13.77
N LEU A 54 19.13 7.64 -12.72
CA LEU A 54 19.88 8.28 -11.65
C LEU A 54 21.39 8.07 -11.81
N PRO A 55 22.23 9.04 -11.41
CA PRO A 55 23.67 8.85 -11.29
C PRO A 55 24.00 7.90 -10.12
N LYS A 56 25.16 7.23 -10.22
CA LYS A 56 25.73 6.26 -9.26
C LYS A 56 24.95 4.95 -9.20
N LEU A 57 23.74 4.92 -8.62
CA LEU A 57 22.86 3.78 -8.53
C LEU A 57 21.58 4.08 -9.28
N ASN A 58 21.33 3.38 -10.41
CA ASN A 58 20.11 3.60 -11.20
C ASN A 58 18.85 3.11 -10.47
N GLY A 59 17.67 3.64 -10.85
CA GLY A 59 16.42 3.36 -10.16
C GLY A 59 16.00 1.90 -10.20
N ILE A 60 16.29 1.17 -11.27
CA ILE A 60 15.96 -0.26 -11.39
C ILE A 60 16.81 -1.09 -10.41
N GLN A 61 18.12 -0.83 -10.38
CA GLN A 61 19.04 -1.47 -9.43
C GLN A 61 18.68 -1.13 -7.97
N PHE A 62 18.25 0.11 -7.74
CA PHE A 62 17.75 0.54 -6.44
C PHE A 62 16.55 -0.31 -6.01
N CYS A 63 15.55 -0.49 -6.89
CA CYS A 63 14.38 -1.34 -6.61
C CYS A 63 14.79 -2.77 -6.27
N GLN A 64 15.60 -3.41 -7.11
CA GLN A 64 16.07 -4.79 -6.91
C GLN A 64 16.77 -4.96 -5.57
N ARG A 65 17.67 -4.02 -5.24
CA ARG A 65 18.43 -4.03 -4.00
C ARG A 65 17.54 -3.82 -2.78
N LEU A 66 16.53 -2.94 -2.86
CA LEU A 66 15.60 -2.68 -1.78
C LEU A 66 14.71 -3.91 -1.50
N ARG A 67 14.20 -4.55 -2.55
CA ARG A 67 13.38 -5.77 -2.45
C ARG A 67 14.19 -6.96 -1.97
N SER A 68 15.44 -7.13 -2.41
CA SER A 68 16.35 -8.18 -1.91
C SER A 68 16.64 -8.04 -0.40
N GLY A 69 16.61 -6.80 0.13
CA GLY A 69 16.70 -6.52 1.56
C GLY A 69 15.40 -6.74 2.34
N GLY A 70 14.32 -7.23 1.69
CA GLY A 70 13.01 -7.46 2.33
C GLY A 70 12.20 -6.19 2.59
N ASN A 71 12.63 -5.04 2.10
CA ASN A 71 11.89 -3.80 2.25
C ASN A 71 10.74 -3.73 1.23
N LEU A 72 9.51 -3.59 1.71
CA LEU A 72 8.26 -3.56 0.93
C LEU A 72 7.68 -2.15 0.78
N THR A 73 8.43 -1.10 1.11
CA THR A 73 7.98 0.29 0.91
C THR A 73 7.52 0.49 -0.54
N PRO A 74 6.33 1.04 -0.79
CA PRO A 74 5.83 1.29 -2.13
C PRO A 74 6.76 2.18 -2.94
N ILE A 75 7.04 1.79 -4.20
CA ILE A 75 7.91 2.53 -5.12
C ILE A 75 7.11 2.92 -6.36
N LEU A 76 7.06 4.24 -6.64
CA LEU A 76 6.57 4.81 -7.89
C LEU A 76 7.77 5.23 -8.73
N LEU A 77 7.99 4.56 -9.87
CA LEU A 77 9.07 4.92 -10.79
C LEU A 77 8.68 6.10 -11.68
N LEU A 78 9.62 6.99 -11.92
CA LEU A 78 9.55 8.02 -12.96
C LEU A 78 10.47 7.61 -14.10
N THR A 79 10.00 7.67 -15.36
CA THR A 79 10.80 7.25 -16.51
C THR A 79 10.55 8.12 -17.72
N ALA A 80 11.61 8.54 -18.42
CA ALA A 80 11.52 9.28 -19.66
C ALA A 80 11.23 8.38 -20.87
N HIS A 81 11.41 7.09 -20.76
CA HIS A 81 11.28 6.15 -21.87
C HIS A 81 9.92 5.48 -21.89
N SER A 82 9.15 5.71 -22.95
CA SER A 82 7.91 4.97 -23.28
C SER A 82 8.15 3.56 -23.86
N LYS A 83 9.41 3.09 -23.92
CA LYS A 83 9.74 1.74 -24.41
C LYS A 83 9.20 0.71 -23.42
N ALA A 84 8.25 -0.10 -23.84
CA ALA A 84 7.59 -1.13 -23.03
C ALA A 84 8.60 -2.06 -22.30
N SER A 85 9.77 -2.33 -22.88
CA SER A 85 10.82 -3.17 -22.27
C SER A 85 11.36 -2.58 -20.95
N LEU A 86 11.63 -1.29 -20.86
CA LEU A 86 12.15 -0.65 -19.65
C LEU A 86 11.08 -0.51 -18.56
N LEU A 87 9.82 -0.31 -18.97
CA LEU A 87 8.68 -0.27 -18.04
C LEU A 87 8.48 -1.64 -17.39
N ILE A 88 8.56 -2.72 -18.19
CA ILE A 88 8.46 -4.10 -17.70
C ILE A 88 9.64 -4.39 -16.76
N GLU A 89 10.88 -4.05 -17.15
CA GLU A 89 12.08 -4.26 -16.33
C GLU A 89 11.97 -3.55 -14.95
N GLY A 90 11.44 -2.32 -14.91
CA GLY A 90 11.20 -1.59 -13.69
C GLY A 90 10.18 -2.26 -12.76
N LEU A 91 9.08 -2.75 -13.32
CA LEU A 91 8.05 -3.48 -12.58
C LEU A 91 8.56 -4.84 -12.10
N ASP A 92 9.30 -5.59 -12.95
CA ASP A 92 9.93 -6.88 -12.59
C ASP A 92 11.02 -6.71 -11.53
N ALA A 93 11.67 -5.54 -11.47
CA ALA A 93 12.59 -5.16 -10.41
C ALA A 93 11.92 -4.92 -9.06
N GLY A 94 10.58 -4.95 -9.02
CA GLY A 94 9.78 -4.82 -7.81
C GLY A 94 9.25 -3.40 -7.56
N ALA A 95 9.20 -2.54 -8.57
CA ALA A 95 8.43 -1.30 -8.48
C ALA A 95 6.93 -1.59 -8.43
N ASP A 96 6.17 -0.75 -7.76
CA ASP A 96 4.73 -0.95 -7.56
C ASP A 96 3.88 -0.28 -8.63
N ASP A 97 4.38 0.80 -9.21
CA ASP A 97 3.78 1.52 -10.34
C ASP A 97 4.84 2.39 -11.03
N TYR A 98 4.50 2.96 -12.18
CA TYR A 98 5.36 3.91 -12.87
C TYR A 98 4.55 5.06 -13.48
N VAL A 99 5.25 6.17 -13.75
CA VAL A 99 4.75 7.33 -14.48
C VAL A 99 5.79 7.74 -15.51
N THR A 100 5.36 7.94 -16.76
CA THR A 100 6.26 8.36 -17.83
C THR A 100 6.44 9.88 -17.83
N LYS A 101 7.68 10.34 -17.96
CA LYS A 101 7.98 11.76 -18.20
C LYS A 101 7.77 12.09 -19.69
N PRO A 102 7.06 13.17 -20.04
CA PRO A 102 6.43 14.14 -19.15
C PRO A 102 5.16 13.59 -18.48
N PHE A 103 4.92 13.97 -17.25
CA PHE A 103 3.75 13.52 -16.49
C PHE A 103 2.89 14.67 -15.99
N ASP A 104 1.61 14.38 -15.88
CA ASP A 104 0.69 15.26 -15.18
C ASP A 104 0.86 15.09 -13.66
N LEU A 105 1.03 16.20 -12.94
CA LEU A 105 1.23 16.19 -11.50
C LEU A 105 0.04 15.60 -10.75
N MET A 106 -1.19 15.85 -11.24
CA MET A 106 -2.41 15.33 -10.62
C MET A 106 -2.53 13.80 -10.79
N GLU A 107 -2.08 13.27 -11.94
CA GLU A 107 -1.96 11.84 -12.18
C GLU A 107 -0.97 11.21 -11.19
N LEU A 108 0.24 11.78 -11.07
CA LEU A 108 1.27 11.30 -10.14
C LEU A 108 0.74 11.25 -8.70
N LEU A 109 0.13 12.35 -8.24
CA LEU A 109 -0.47 12.43 -6.91
C LEU A 109 -1.60 11.41 -6.70
N ALA A 110 -2.41 11.15 -7.74
CA ALA A 110 -3.48 10.16 -7.68
C ALA A 110 -2.93 8.73 -7.56
N ARG A 111 -1.89 8.37 -8.35
CA ARG A 111 -1.19 7.08 -8.29
C ARG A 111 -0.49 6.89 -6.95
N LEU A 112 0.19 7.92 -6.45
CA LEU A 112 0.86 7.87 -5.15
C LEU A 112 -0.15 7.65 -4.01
N ARG A 113 -1.32 8.33 -4.03
CA ARG A 113 -2.40 8.07 -3.06
C ARG A 113 -2.91 6.62 -3.14
N ALA A 114 -3.04 6.08 -4.35
CA ALA A 114 -3.41 4.67 -4.54
C ALA A 114 -2.38 3.71 -3.93
N LEU A 115 -1.09 3.98 -4.08
CA LEU A 115 0.00 3.20 -3.49
C LEU A 115 0.00 3.28 -1.96
N LEU A 116 -0.14 4.47 -1.40
CA LEU A 116 -0.16 4.71 0.05
C LEU A 116 -1.37 4.05 0.73
N ARG A 117 -2.53 3.99 0.07
CA ARG A 117 -3.72 3.31 0.58
C ARG A 117 -3.49 1.81 0.77
N ARG A 118 -2.68 1.18 -0.07
CA ARG A 118 -2.38 -0.26 -0.06
C ARG A 118 -1.37 -0.68 1.00
N GLY A 119 -0.45 0.19 1.37
CA GLY A 119 0.60 -0.09 2.37
C GLY A 119 0.09 -0.26 3.79
N GLN A 120 -1.19 0.01 4.04
CA GLN A 120 -1.80 -0.08 5.36
C GLN A 120 -3.02 -1.01 5.27
N SER A 121 -2.95 -2.13 6.00
CA SER A 121 -4.02 -3.12 6.13
C SER A 121 -5.40 -2.46 6.20
N ALA A 122 -6.29 -2.82 5.27
CA ALA A 122 -7.75 -2.63 5.26
C ALA A 122 -8.32 -1.67 6.32
N LEU A 123 -7.90 -0.40 6.32
CA LEU A 123 -8.59 0.62 7.08
C LEU A 123 -9.75 1.13 6.21
N PRO A 124 -10.95 1.31 6.77
CA PRO A 124 -12.07 1.86 6.03
C PRO A 124 -11.67 3.21 5.40
N PRO A 125 -12.28 3.62 4.27
CA PRO A 125 -11.98 4.88 3.60
C PRO A 125 -12.14 6.10 4.50
N LYS A 126 -12.82 5.92 5.63
CA LYS A 126 -12.93 6.89 6.74
C LYS A 126 -12.49 6.21 8.03
N ILE A 127 -11.53 6.83 8.70
CA ILE A 127 -11.05 6.36 10.00
C ILE A 127 -11.98 6.93 11.07
N CYS A 128 -12.64 6.07 11.84
CA CYS A 128 -13.57 6.48 12.89
C CYS A 128 -13.02 6.09 14.28
N TRP A 129 -13.15 7.00 15.24
CA TRP A 129 -12.88 6.75 16.63
C TRP A 129 -13.97 7.43 17.50
N GLY A 130 -14.95 6.65 17.93
CA GLY A 130 -16.16 7.19 18.51
C GLY A 130 -16.88 8.12 17.52
N HIS A 131 -17.14 9.36 17.93
CA HIS A 131 -17.73 10.38 17.07
C HIS A 131 -16.71 11.18 16.21
N LEU A 132 -15.42 10.88 16.33
CA LEU A 132 -14.39 11.50 15.53
C LEU A 132 -14.26 10.74 14.20
N ARG A 133 -14.34 11.45 13.08
CA ARG A 133 -14.18 10.92 11.72
C ARG A 133 -13.04 11.64 11.05
N LEU A 134 -12.14 10.88 10.43
CA LEU A 134 -11.08 11.39 9.57
C LEU A 134 -11.26 10.79 8.18
N ASP A 135 -11.35 11.65 7.18
CA ASP A 135 -11.40 11.29 5.77
C ASP A 135 -10.06 11.63 5.11
N PRO A 136 -9.19 10.62 4.87
CA PRO A 136 -7.87 10.89 4.28
C PRO A 136 -7.94 11.38 2.84
N SER A 137 -9.03 11.09 2.10
CA SER A 137 -9.19 11.50 0.70
C SER A 137 -9.49 12.98 0.56
N LEU A 138 -10.17 13.56 1.56
CA LEU A 138 -10.52 14.98 1.63
C LEU A 138 -9.60 15.76 2.56
N CYS A 139 -8.66 15.10 3.25
CA CYS A 139 -7.85 15.69 4.33
C CYS A 139 -8.72 16.38 5.41
N GLU A 140 -9.89 15.82 5.71
CA GLU A 140 -10.85 16.40 6.65
C GLU A 140 -10.96 15.58 7.92
N VAL A 141 -11.11 16.29 9.03
CA VAL A 141 -11.46 15.70 10.33
C VAL A 141 -12.76 16.34 10.80
N ALA A 142 -13.70 15.54 11.28
CA ALA A 142 -14.98 16.00 11.80
C ALA A 142 -15.31 15.36 13.16
N TRP A 143 -15.95 16.11 14.03
CA TRP A 143 -16.55 15.65 15.28
C TRP A 143 -18.07 15.79 15.21
N LYS A 144 -18.82 14.68 15.30
CA LYS A 144 -20.29 14.69 15.18
C LYS A 144 -20.77 15.52 13.99
N GLU A 145 -20.25 15.26 12.81
CA GLU A 145 -20.53 15.97 11.54
C GLU A 145 -20.04 17.44 11.46
N LYS A 146 -19.41 17.99 12.50
CA LYS A 146 -18.82 19.34 12.46
C LYS A 146 -17.36 19.25 12.03
N PRO A 147 -16.98 19.92 10.91
CA PRO A 147 -15.59 19.89 10.44
C PRO A 147 -14.67 20.64 11.44
N LEU A 148 -13.49 20.07 11.67
CA LEU A 148 -12.43 20.62 12.50
C LEU A 148 -11.41 21.33 11.61
N LYS A 149 -11.17 22.61 11.81
CA LYS A 149 -10.12 23.36 11.09
C LYS A 149 -8.76 23.07 11.73
N LEU A 150 -8.10 22.02 11.26
CA LEU A 150 -6.76 21.64 11.69
C LEU A 150 -5.70 22.26 10.78
N THR A 151 -4.52 22.58 11.34
CA THR A 151 -3.34 22.85 10.55
C THR A 151 -2.81 21.55 9.93
N PRO A 152 -2.00 21.59 8.86
CA PRO A 152 -1.42 20.38 8.25
C PRO A 152 -0.74 19.45 9.26
N LYS A 153 0.03 19.99 10.18
CA LYS A 153 0.74 19.19 11.20
C LYS A 153 -0.18 18.61 12.27
N GLU A 154 -1.23 19.33 12.64
CA GLU A 154 -2.25 18.82 13.56
C GLU A 154 -3.09 17.72 12.90
N TYR A 155 -3.39 17.85 11.60
CA TYR A 155 -4.05 16.80 10.82
C TYR A 155 -3.19 15.53 10.77
N ASN A 156 -1.92 15.65 10.39
CA ASN A 156 -1.00 14.51 10.31
C ASN A 156 -0.80 13.83 11.67
N LEU A 157 -0.72 14.61 12.74
CA LEU A 157 -0.63 14.08 14.10
C LEU A 157 -1.89 13.28 14.46
N MET A 158 -3.07 13.81 14.15
CA MET A 158 -4.34 13.12 14.40
C MET A 158 -4.46 11.86 13.55
N GLU A 159 -4.10 11.93 12.28
CA GLU A 159 -4.11 10.78 11.37
C GLU A 159 -3.19 9.67 11.88
N LEU A 160 -1.96 9.99 12.28
CA LEU A 160 -0.99 9.03 12.80
C LEU A 160 -1.50 8.30 14.04
N LEU A 161 -2.10 9.06 14.98
CA LEU A 161 -2.68 8.51 16.21
C LEU A 161 -3.92 7.66 15.94
N LEU A 162 -4.81 8.09 15.03
CA LEU A 162 -6.02 7.36 14.66
C LEU A 162 -5.72 6.05 13.91
N ARG A 163 -4.66 6.03 13.11
CA ARG A 163 -4.22 4.81 12.41
C ARG A 163 -3.65 3.77 13.37
N ASN A 164 -3.07 4.23 14.49
CA ASN A 164 -2.39 3.36 15.45
C ASN A 164 -2.83 3.66 16.90
N PRO A 165 -4.11 3.45 17.26
CA PRO A 165 -4.68 3.93 18.52
C PRO A 165 -4.06 3.31 19.77
N GLN A 166 -3.41 2.14 19.64
CA GLN A 166 -2.76 1.44 20.75
C GLN A 166 -1.28 1.79 20.95
N ARG A 167 -0.67 2.41 19.91
CA ARG A 167 0.77 2.70 19.91
C ARG A 167 1.07 4.00 20.66
N ILE A 168 2.09 3.97 21.51
CA ILE A 168 2.64 5.17 22.15
C ILE A 168 3.75 5.70 21.26
N TYR A 169 3.70 6.99 20.93
CA TYR A 169 4.71 7.67 20.16
C TYR A 169 5.50 8.62 21.05
N SER A 170 6.82 8.47 21.13
CA SER A 170 7.70 9.46 21.77
C SER A 170 7.73 10.76 20.97
N SER A 171 8.15 11.87 21.58
CA SER A 171 8.31 13.15 20.86
C SER A 171 9.26 13.02 19.68
N SER A 172 10.37 12.30 19.84
CA SER A 172 11.31 12.03 18.73
C SER A 172 10.66 11.23 17.62
N ALA A 173 9.95 10.16 17.93
CA ALA A 173 9.24 9.37 16.92
C ALA A 173 8.18 10.20 16.16
N LEU A 174 7.49 11.13 16.84
CA LEU A 174 6.55 12.04 16.18
C LEU A 174 7.28 13.02 15.25
N ILE A 175 8.45 13.53 15.64
CA ILE A 175 9.28 14.36 14.77
C ILE A 175 9.69 13.58 13.54
N ASP A 176 10.20 12.37 13.69
CA ASP A 176 10.64 11.50 12.60
C ASP A 176 9.52 11.16 11.60
N HIS A 177 8.26 11.03 12.07
CA HIS A 177 7.12 10.75 11.21
C HIS A 177 6.49 11.99 10.53
N LEU A 178 6.59 13.16 11.16
CA LEU A 178 5.82 14.34 10.76
C LEU A 178 6.66 15.47 10.12
N TRP A 179 7.99 15.42 10.22
CA TRP A 179 8.89 16.41 9.65
C TRP A 179 9.98 15.76 8.80
N SER A 180 10.51 16.53 7.84
CA SER A 180 11.66 16.13 7.02
C SER A 180 12.97 16.15 7.82
N LEU A 181 13.98 15.44 7.31
CA LEU A 181 15.32 15.40 7.91
C LEU A 181 16.02 16.77 7.91
N ASP A 182 15.73 17.62 6.91
CA ASP A 182 16.42 18.90 6.70
C ASP A 182 16.09 19.95 7.76
N SER A 183 14.93 19.83 8.43
CA SER A 183 14.45 20.84 9.39
C SER A 183 13.69 20.18 10.55
N PRO A 184 14.34 19.33 11.37
CA PRO A 184 13.66 18.75 12.52
C PRO A 184 13.40 19.84 13.57
N PRO A 185 12.15 19.99 14.05
CA PRO A 185 11.86 20.98 15.09
C PRO A 185 12.31 20.45 16.46
N SER A 186 12.29 21.34 17.46
CA SER A 186 12.47 20.93 18.86
C SER A 186 11.27 20.13 19.37
N GLU A 187 11.47 19.33 20.42
CA GLU A 187 10.37 18.58 21.08
C GLU A 187 9.24 19.47 21.62
N ASP A 188 9.54 20.72 21.96
CA ASP A 188 8.52 21.69 22.42
C ASP A 188 7.52 22.04 21.32
N THR A 189 7.91 21.90 20.05
CA THR A 189 7.00 22.06 18.91
C THR A 189 5.90 21.01 18.93
N ILE A 190 6.23 19.75 19.25
CA ILE A 190 5.24 18.67 19.41
C ILE A 190 4.24 19.02 20.51
N ARG A 191 4.73 19.48 21.68
CA ARG A 191 3.87 19.89 22.79
C ARG A 191 2.91 21.01 22.38
N SER A 192 3.40 21.95 21.57
CA SER A 192 2.57 23.05 21.03
C SER A 192 1.48 22.56 20.10
N HIS A 193 1.79 21.64 19.17
CA HIS A 193 0.81 21.05 18.26
C HIS A 193 -0.21 20.19 19.00
N VAL A 194 0.20 19.36 19.96
CA VAL A 194 -0.71 18.57 20.79
C VAL A 194 -1.64 19.50 21.59
N LYS A 195 -1.11 20.58 22.16
CA LYS A 195 -1.91 21.60 22.89
C LYS A 195 -2.92 22.26 21.96
N GLY A 196 -2.51 22.70 20.78
CA GLY A 196 -3.39 23.31 19.77
C GLY A 196 -4.50 22.35 19.32
N LEU A 197 -4.16 21.10 19.05
CA LEU A 197 -5.12 20.07 18.66
C LEU A 197 -6.15 19.80 19.77
N ARG A 198 -5.71 19.66 21.03
CA ARG A 198 -6.60 19.52 22.19
C ARG A 198 -7.57 20.70 22.35
N GLN A 199 -7.08 21.92 22.15
CA GLN A 199 -7.92 23.10 22.23
C GLN A 199 -8.99 23.12 21.14
N LYS A 200 -8.65 22.72 19.89
CA LYS A 200 -9.60 22.64 18.79
C LYS A 200 -10.64 21.54 18.99
N LEU A 201 -10.23 20.38 19.47
CA LEU A 201 -11.15 19.28 19.86
C LEU A 201 -12.13 19.74 20.95
N LYS A 202 -11.63 20.39 21.99
CA LYS A 202 -12.48 20.94 23.06
C LYS A 202 -13.46 21.99 22.54
N SER A 203 -13.04 22.86 21.62
CA SER A 203 -13.90 23.88 20.99
C SER A 203 -15.00 23.27 20.13
N ALA A 204 -14.77 22.08 19.57
CA ALA A 204 -15.75 21.33 18.79
C ALA A 204 -16.75 20.54 19.67
N GLY A 205 -16.57 20.56 21.00
CA GLY A 205 -17.48 19.90 21.95
C GLY A 205 -17.04 18.49 22.35
N VAL A 206 -15.76 18.16 22.17
CA VAL A 206 -15.17 16.92 22.71
C VAL A 206 -15.02 17.11 24.23
N THR A 207 -15.77 16.34 25.01
CA THR A 207 -15.78 16.45 26.47
C THR A 207 -14.57 15.78 27.10
N GLU A 208 -14.10 14.71 26.53
CA GLU A 208 -12.91 14.00 27.00
C GLU A 208 -11.78 14.10 25.98
N ASP A 209 -10.57 14.39 26.48
CA ASP A 209 -9.38 14.48 25.61
C ASP A 209 -9.03 13.11 25.02
N PRO A 210 -9.15 12.93 23.69
CA PRO A 210 -8.81 11.66 23.06
C PRO A 210 -7.31 11.38 23.06
N ILE A 211 -6.44 12.39 23.25
CA ILE A 211 -4.99 12.23 23.25
C ILE A 211 -4.50 12.07 24.69
N GLU A 212 -4.05 10.88 25.02
CA GLU A 212 -3.45 10.60 26.33
C GLU A 212 -1.95 10.92 26.31
N THR A 213 -1.48 11.66 27.32
CA THR A 213 -0.06 11.83 27.58
C THR A 213 0.42 10.72 28.51
N VAL A 214 1.32 9.88 28.04
CA VAL A 214 2.01 8.87 28.84
C VAL A 214 3.30 9.50 29.36
N TYR A 215 3.32 9.87 30.64
CA TYR A 215 4.42 10.61 31.24
C TYR A 215 5.77 9.90 31.05
N GLY A 216 6.76 10.66 30.59
CA GLY A 216 8.12 10.17 30.33
C GLY A 216 8.27 9.32 29.06
N ILE A 217 7.17 8.99 28.35
CA ILE A 217 7.21 8.12 27.16
C ILE A 217 6.71 8.87 25.92
N GLY A 218 5.51 9.51 25.96
CA GLY A 218 4.99 10.20 24.78
C GLY A 218 3.46 10.32 24.76
N TYR A 219 2.87 10.13 23.58
CA TYR A 219 1.45 10.35 23.31
C TYR A 219 0.81 9.13 22.64
N ARG A 220 -0.45 8.85 22.96
CA ARG A 220 -1.28 7.85 22.29
C ARG A 220 -2.73 8.28 22.23
N LEU A 221 -3.55 7.56 21.46
CA LEU A 221 -5.00 7.73 21.50
C LEU A 221 -5.59 6.95 22.68
N ARG A 222 -6.47 7.61 23.48
CA ARG A 222 -7.20 6.98 24.57
C ARG A 222 -8.27 6.04 24.00
N LYS A 223 -8.57 4.93 24.66
CA LYS A 223 -9.70 4.06 24.26
C LYS A 223 -11.03 4.80 24.39
N PRO A 224 -11.97 4.65 23.42
CA PRO A 224 -13.34 5.17 23.60
C PRO A 224 -14.00 4.56 24.83
N ILE A 225 -14.71 5.36 25.61
CA ILE A 225 -15.31 4.89 26.88
C ILE A 225 -16.65 4.18 26.65
N ASP A 226 -17.27 4.33 25.49
CA ASP A 226 -18.59 3.76 25.20
C ASP A 226 -18.50 2.61 24.19
N PRO A 227 -18.60 1.34 24.65
CA PRO A 227 -18.61 0.19 23.77
C PRO A 227 -19.87 0.08 22.89
N SER A 228 -20.93 0.87 23.14
CA SER A 228 -22.13 0.90 22.31
C SER A 228 -21.99 1.70 21.01
N LEU A 229 -20.85 2.37 20.80
CA LEU A 229 -20.55 3.17 19.62
C LEU A 229 -19.63 2.45 18.59
N GLU A 230 -19.35 1.18 18.79
CA GLU A 230 -18.74 0.33 17.77
C GLU A 230 -19.76 0.00 16.67
N SER A 231 -19.66 0.72 15.58
CA SER A 231 -20.38 0.59 14.31
C SER A 231 -21.86 1.03 14.31
N PRO A 232 -22.20 2.14 13.66
CA PRO A 232 -23.57 2.39 13.29
C PRO A 232 -23.98 1.36 12.21
N LYS A 233 -24.98 0.53 12.50
CA LYS A 233 -25.76 -0.15 11.48
C LYS A 233 -26.30 0.93 10.56
N LEU A 234 -25.91 0.89 9.30
CA LEU A 234 -26.46 1.75 8.27
C LEU A 234 -27.89 1.30 7.99
N ASP A 235 -28.86 2.07 8.49
CA ASP A 235 -30.23 2.01 7.99
C ASP A 235 -30.23 2.39 6.51
N GLU A 236 -30.82 1.51 5.70
CA GLU A 236 -31.17 1.76 4.29
C GLU A 236 -32.25 2.86 4.24
N ALA A 237 -31.82 4.12 4.20
CA ALA A 237 -32.69 5.22 3.85
C ALA A 237 -32.31 5.77 2.48
N ALA A 238 -33.24 5.68 1.57
CA ALA A 238 -33.17 6.18 0.20
C ALA A 238 -32.71 7.65 0.15
N LEU A 239 -31.70 7.91 -0.68
CA LEU A 239 -31.25 9.26 -1.01
C LEU A 239 -32.11 9.80 -2.17
N PRO A 240 -32.57 11.05 -2.13
CA PRO A 240 -33.20 11.69 -3.28
C PRO A 240 -32.17 12.00 -4.35
N GLU A 241 -32.45 11.59 -5.57
CA GLU A 241 -31.70 11.97 -6.76
C GLU A 241 -31.95 13.45 -7.07
N THR A 242 -30.96 14.29 -6.84
CA THR A 242 -30.90 15.61 -7.45
C THR A 242 -29.81 15.63 -8.51
N PRO A 243 -30.09 16.10 -9.73
CA PRO A 243 -29.08 16.17 -10.79
C PRO A 243 -28.06 17.26 -10.44
N ILE A 244 -26.80 16.84 -10.32
CA ILE A 244 -25.67 17.76 -10.12
C ILE A 244 -25.37 18.43 -11.45
N SER A 245 -25.84 19.66 -11.58
CA SER A 245 -25.39 20.58 -12.62
C SER A 245 -23.96 21.01 -12.29
N THR A 246 -23.04 20.63 -13.14
CA THR A 246 -21.59 20.81 -12.96
C THR A 246 -21.21 22.27 -13.20
N LEU A 247 -21.06 23.05 -12.15
CA LEU A 247 -20.21 24.23 -12.15
C LEU A 247 -18.87 23.81 -11.56
N LEU A 248 -17.84 23.76 -12.42
CA LEU A 248 -16.44 23.54 -12.06
C LEU A 248 -15.96 24.71 -11.21
N ILE A 249 -16.03 24.57 -9.89
CA ILE A 249 -15.25 25.37 -8.97
C ILE A 249 -14.03 24.53 -8.63
N PRO A 250 -12.78 24.94 -8.97
CA PRO A 250 -11.58 24.20 -8.60
C PRO A 250 -11.53 24.08 -7.07
N SER A 251 -11.07 22.93 -6.60
CA SER A 251 -10.92 22.71 -5.16
C SER A 251 -9.93 23.73 -4.58
N PRO A 252 -10.07 24.17 -3.32
CA PRO A 252 -9.15 25.14 -2.72
C PRO A 252 -7.68 24.73 -2.79
N ASN A 253 -7.39 23.44 -2.86
CA ASN A 253 -6.03 22.90 -2.97
C ASN A 253 -5.43 23.03 -4.39
N GLU A 254 -6.25 22.96 -5.44
CA GLU A 254 -5.78 23.12 -6.83
C GLU A 254 -5.28 24.53 -7.12
N SER A 255 -5.94 25.54 -6.56
CA SER A 255 -5.51 26.93 -6.67
C SER A 255 -4.16 27.18 -5.98
N LEU A 256 -3.93 26.57 -4.82
CA LEU A 256 -2.66 26.68 -4.08
C LEU A 256 -1.50 26.02 -4.83
N ILE A 257 -1.75 24.84 -5.41
CA ILE A 257 -0.77 24.12 -6.24
C ILE A 257 -0.40 24.98 -7.47
N ALA A 258 -1.39 25.54 -8.18
CA ALA A 258 -1.15 26.37 -9.36
C ALA A 258 -0.31 27.62 -9.03
N ASP A 259 -0.59 28.30 -7.92
CA ASP A 259 0.19 29.46 -7.45
C ASP A 259 1.61 29.05 -7.01
N GLY A 260 1.77 27.91 -6.36
CA GLY A 260 3.06 27.34 -5.98
C GLY A 260 3.90 26.99 -7.21
N MET A 261 3.32 26.33 -8.19
CA MET A 261 3.95 25.98 -9.46
C MET A 261 4.36 27.21 -10.27
N GLY A 262 3.56 28.28 -10.27
CA GLY A 262 3.90 29.53 -10.90
C GLY A 262 5.11 30.27 -10.26
N ARG A 263 5.28 30.14 -8.93
CA ARG A 263 6.49 30.63 -8.23
C ARG A 263 7.71 29.79 -8.60
N LEU A 264 7.56 28.47 -8.61
CA LEU A 264 8.64 27.53 -8.93
C LEU A 264 9.11 27.69 -10.39
N TRP A 265 8.18 27.87 -11.35
CA TRP A 265 8.52 28.16 -12.73
C TRP A 265 9.46 29.37 -12.84
N ARG A 266 9.11 30.50 -12.17
CA ARG A 266 9.95 31.71 -12.15
C ARG A 266 11.32 31.48 -11.54
N GLN A 267 11.43 30.63 -10.49
CA GLN A 267 12.71 30.28 -9.87
C GLN A 267 13.56 29.38 -10.78
N SER A 268 12.93 28.51 -11.54
CA SER A 268 13.59 27.53 -12.41
C SER A 268 14.05 28.08 -13.75
N GLN A 269 13.60 29.30 -14.13
CA GLN A 269 13.92 29.94 -15.43
C GLN A 269 15.43 30.03 -15.69
N SER A 270 16.22 30.41 -14.68
CA SER A 270 17.68 30.52 -14.83
C SER A 270 18.32 29.14 -15.16
N MET A 271 17.83 28.09 -14.60
CA MET A 271 18.32 26.72 -14.83
C MET A 271 17.87 26.21 -16.21
N ILE A 272 16.60 26.42 -16.58
CA ILE A 272 16.07 26.08 -17.91
C ILE A 272 16.88 26.83 -19.00
N ASN A 273 17.14 28.10 -18.81
CA ASN A 273 17.95 28.88 -19.74
C ASN A 273 19.40 28.37 -19.83
N ALA A 274 20.01 27.96 -18.71
CA ALA A 274 21.35 27.37 -18.72
C ALA A 274 21.41 26.08 -19.53
N ARG A 275 20.37 25.23 -19.42
CA ARG A 275 20.24 24.02 -20.24
C ARG A 275 20.09 24.31 -21.72
N LEU A 276 19.28 25.31 -22.08
CA LEU A 276 19.16 25.77 -23.48
C LEU A 276 20.48 26.25 -24.03
N VAL A 277 21.22 27.10 -23.29
CA VAL A 277 22.54 27.58 -23.70
C VAL A 277 23.52 26.42 -23.96
N CYS A 278 23.48 25.36 -23.13
CA CYS A 278 24.30 24.18 -23.36
C CYS A 278 23.96 23.50 -24.69
N ILE A 279 22.67 23.37 -25.01
CA ILE A 279 22.20 22.74 -26.27
C ILE A 279 22.53 23.65 -27.48
N ASP A 280 22.36 24.96 -27.36
CA ASP A 280 22.70 25.97 -28.40
C ASP A 280 24.20 25.94 -28.74
N GLN A 281 25.05 25.78 -27.73
CA GLN A 281 26.50 25.63 -27.93
C GLN A 281 26.83 24.34 -28.70
N ALA A 282 26.17 23.24 -28.36
CA ALA A 282 26.32 21.96 -29.08
C ALA A 282 25.81 22.05 -30.53
N CYS A 283 24.68 22.71 -30.75
CA CYS A 283 24.17 22.98 -32.11
C CYS A 283 25.16 23.80 -32.95
N SER A 284 25.71 24.88 -32.38
CA SER A 284 26.72 25.71 -33.04
C SER A 284 28.00 24.93 -33.35
N ALA A 285 28.40 24.01 -32.47
CA ALA A 285 29.54 23.10 -32.71
C ALA A 285 29.22 22.07 -33.81
N ALA A 286 28.01 21.53 -33.85
CA ALA A 286 27.56 20.61 -34.90
C ALA A 286 27.54 21.29 -36.29
N GLN A 287 27.06 22.52 -36.38
CA GLN A 287 27.08 23.33 -37.64
C GLN A 287 28.49 23.57 -38.17
N ARG A 288 29.47 23.69 -37.28
CA ARG A 288 30.89 23.90 -37.63
C ARG A 288 31.62 22.58 -37.89
N ASN A 289 30.92 21.42 -37.79
CA ASN A 289 31.49 20.08 -37.83
C ASN A 289 32.59 19.83 -36.79
N GLN A 290 32.42 20.43 -35.60
CA GLN A 290 33.35 20.43 -34.46
C GLN A 290 32.67 19.91 -33.16
N LEU A 291 31.62 19.06 -33.31
CA LEU A 291 30.93 18.52 -32.16
C LEU A 291 31.78 17.43 -31.49
N ASP A 292 32.31 17.78 -30.31
CA ASP A 292 33.04 16.87 -29.43
C ASP A 292 32.09 15.89 -28.73
N PRO A 293 32.45 14.61 -28.55
CA PRO A 293 31.62 13.64 -27.82
C PRO A 293 31.18 14.12 -26.42
N THR A 294 32.02 14.86 -25.72
CA THR A 294 31.71 15.41 -24.39
C THR A 294 30.61 16.48 -24.45
N ILE A 295 30.69 17.34 -25.47
CA ILE A 295 29.68 18.38 -25.72
C ILE A 295 28.35 17.73 -26.08
N ALA A 296 28.38 16.67 -26.91
CA ALA A 296 27.17 15.94 -27.31
C ALA A 296 26.50 15.27 -26.09
N VAL A 297 27.24 14.60 -25.19
CA VAL A 297 26.71 13.98 -23.97
C VAL A 297 26.09 15.00 -23.02
N ASN A 298 26.76 16.16 -22.84
CA ASN A 298 26.24 17.21 -21.98
C ASN A 298 24.95 17.82 -22.54
N ALA A 299 24.86 18.01 -23.85
CA ALA A 299 23.68 18.55 -24.51
C ALA A 299 22.50 17.54 -24.50
N GLU A 300 22.79 16.24 -24.67
CA GLU A 300 21.81 15.17 -24.52
C GLU A 300 21.22 15.15 -23.09
N ALA A 301 22.06 15.18 -22.06
CA ALA A 301 21.64 15.25 -20.67
C ALA A 301 20.84 16.53 -20.36
N ALA A 302 21.21 17.67 -20.96
CA ALA A 302 20.46 18.92 -20.81
C ALA A 302 19.08 18.85 -21.48
N ALA A 303 18.98 18.24 -22.69
CA ALA A 303 17.73 18.02 -23.39
C ALA A 303 16.82 17.04 -22.61
N HIS A 304 17.36 15.94 -22.10
CA HIS A 304 16.67 15.00 -21.23
C HIS A 304 15.99 15.68 -20.03
N LYS A 305 16.74 16.53 -19.31
CA LYS A 305 16.20 17.29 -18.18
C LYS A 305 15.14 18.31 -18.57
N LEU A 306 15.21 18.85 -19.79
CA LEU A 306 14.16 19.73 -20.32
C LEU A 306 12.87 18.98 -20.63
N VAL A 307 12.93 17.72 -21.09
CA VAL A 307 11.74 16.87 -21.30
C VAL A 307 10.90 16.80 -20.04
N GLY A 308 11.51 16.42 -18.92
CA GLY A 308 10.81 16.29 -17.65
C GLY A 308 10.29 17.62 -17.11
N SER A 309 11.17 18.63 -17.06
CA SER A 309 10.82 19.92 -16.44
C SER A 309 9.76 20.68 -17.22
N LEU A 310 9.82 20.74 -18.57
CA LEU A 310 8.82 21.45 -19.37
C LEU A 310 7.44 20.78 -19.30
N GLY A 311 7.37 19.44 -19.33
CA GLY A 311 6.13 18.69 -19.20
C GLY A 311 5.42 18.93 -17.88
N MET A 312 6.17 18.99 -16.78
CA MET A 312 5.62 19.26 -15.45
C MET A 312 4.94 20.65 -15.35
N PHE A 313 5.42 21.63 -16.10
CA PHE A 313 4.82 22.97 -16.14
C PHE A 313 3.75 23.13 -17.23
N GLY A 314 3.22 22.02 -17.79
CA GLY A 314 2.19 22.05 -18.84
C GLY A 314 2.71 22.46 -20.21
N GLY A 315 4.02 22.37 -20.43
CA GLY A 315 4.68 22.60 -21.71
C GLY A 315 4.83 21.33 -22.54
N ASP A 316 3.75 20.58 -22.81
CA ASP A 316 3.78 19.30 -23.52
C ASP A 316 4.49 19.38 -24.85
N ARG A 317 4.23 20.43 -25.64
CA ARG A 317 4.90 20.64 -26.92
C ARG A 317 6.40 20.90 -26.74
N GLY A 318 6.77 21.70 -25.73
CA GLY A 318 8.18 21.94 -25.37
C GLY A 318 8.89 20.69 -24.93
N SER A 319 8.21 19.83 -24.16
CA SER A 319 8.71 18.53 -23.73
C SER A 319 8.94 17.58 -24.92
N VAL A 320 8.01 17.50 -25.86
CA VAL A 320 8.17 16.70 -27.10
C VAL A 320 9.37 17.19 -27.93
N LEU A 321 9.49 18.50 -28.13
CA LEU A 321 10.61 19.10 -28.86
C LEU A 321 11.96 18.83 -28.17
N ALA A 322 12.01 18.91 -26.85
CA ALA A 322 13.22 18.58 -26.09
C ALA A 322 13.58 17.09 -26.24
N GLY A 323 12.59 16.18 -26.29
CA GLY A 323 12.79 14.76 -26.58
C GLY A 323 13.30 14.48 -27.99
N GLU A 324 12.84 15.22 -28.99
CA GLU A 324 13.37 15.13 -30.37
C GLU A 324 14.83 15.62 -30.44
N VAL A 325 15.19 16.65 -29.68
CA VAL A 325 16.57 17.13 -29.53
C VAL A 325 17.45 16.08 -28.85
N GLU A 326 16.97 15.43 -27.79
CA GLU A 326 17.64 14.31 -27.10
C GLU A 326 17.91 13.16 -28.07
N CYS A 327 16.89 12.71 -28.80
CA CYS A 327 17.02 11.66 -29.80
C CYS A 327 18.03 12.01 -30.90
N TRP A 328 18.12 13.27 -31.30
CA TRP A 328 19.09 13.72 -32.27
C TRP A 328 20.53 13.51 -31.79
N PHE A 329 20.84 13.87 -30.55
CA PHE A 329 22.16 13.65 -29.94
C PHE A 329 22.48 12.16 -29.74
N GLU A 330 21.51 11.35 -29.34
CA GLU A 330 21.63 9.90 -29.20
C GLU A 330 22.02 9.26 -30.54
N GLN A 331 21.36 9.66 -31.64
CA GLN A 331 21.62 9.14 -32.99
C GLN A 331 22.98 9.56 -33.54
N VAL A 332 23.42 10.78 -33.29
CA VAL A 332 24.75 11.27 -33.70
C VAL A 332 25.88 10.46 -33.04
N ARG A 333 25.69 9.98 -31.81
CA ARG A 333 26.66 9.10 -31.14
C ARG A 333 26.71 7.70 -31.74
N SER A 334 25.60 7.23 -32.34
CA SER A 334 25.44 5.83 -32.77
C SER A 334 25.76 5.56 -34.23
N THR A 335 26.31 6.52 -35.06
CA THR A 335 26.88 6.28 -36.42
C THR A 335 26.23 6.91 -37.64
N THR A 336 25.19 7.70 -37.52
CA THR A 336 24.60 8.36 -38.71
C THR A 336 24.87 9.87 -38.72
N PRO A 337 25.42 10.45 -39.82
CA PRO A 337 25.53 11.91 -39.94
C PRO A 337 24.14 12.52 -40.13
N LEU A 338 23.57 13.06 -39.09
CA LEU A 338 22.33 13.83 -39.18
C LEU A 338 22.62 15.29 -39.52
N SER A 339 21.71 15.93 -40.30
CA SER A 339 21.85 17.32 -40.69
C SER A 339 21.69 18.24 -39.45
N ALA A 340 22.67 19.12 -39.20
CA ALA A 340 22.61 20.15 -38.17
C ALA A 340 21.45 21.15 -38.35
N THR A 341 20.91 21.27 -39.57
CA THR A 341 19.74 22.09 -39.86
C THR A 341 18.45 21.59 -39.23
N VAL A 342 18.32 20.27 -39.00
CA VAL A 342 17.17 19.69 -38.29
C VAL A 342 17.22 20.10 -36.83
N LEU A 343 18.38 19.98 -36.19
CA LEU A 343 18.58 20.40 -34.79
C LEU A 343 18.30 21.89 -34.60
N GLU A 344 18.78 22.76 -35.52
CA GLU A 344 18.51 24.19 -35.49
C GLU A 344 17.02 24.51 -35.56
N THR A 345 16.28 23.81 -36.43
CA THR A 345 14.82 23.99 -36.54
C THR A 345 14.09 23.59 -35.25
N LEU A 346 14.49 22.48 -34.64
CA LEU A 346 13.93 22.01 -33.37
C LEU A 346 14.22 23.02 -32.23
N LEU A 347 15.42 23.58 -32.18
CA LEU A 347 15.79 24.56 -31.18
C LEU A 347 15.03 25.89 -31.33
N ILE A 348 14.82 26.37 -32.54
CA ILE A 348 13.99 27.57 -32.78
C ILE A 348 12.56 27.34 -32.22
N GLN A 349 11.97 26.19 -32.50
CA GLN A 349 10.64 25.85 -32.00
C GLN A 349 10.62 25.72 -30.48
N LEU A 350 11.64 25.08 -29.89
CA LEU A 350 11.77 24.91 -28.45
C LEU A 350 11.88 26.27 -27.71
N HIS A 351 12.68 27.20 -28.22
CA HIS A 351 12.77 28.57 -27.70
C HIS A 351 11.41 29.28 -27.75
N GLN A 352 10.70 29.19 -28.89
CA GLN A 352 9.38 29.81 -29.05
C GLN A 352 8.37 29.26 -28.04
N GLU A 353 8.43 27.97 -27.75
CA GLU A 353 7.52 27.35 -26.80
C GLU A 353 7.83 27.73 -25.35
N ILE A 354 9.12 27.86 -24.99
CA ILE A 354 9.53 28.35 -23.67
C ILE A 354 9.14 29.80 -23.48
N ASP A 355 9.29 30.64 -24.52
CA ASP A 355 8.83 32.03 -24.48
C ASP A 355 7.31 32.13 -24.34
N ARG A 356 6.55 31.20 -24.94
CA ARG A 356 5.10 31.10 -24.76
C ARG A 356 4.77 30.81 -23.30
N LEU A 357 5.44 29.83 -22.69
CA LEU A 357 5.25 29.46 -21.27
C LEU A 357 5.59 30.60 -20.32
N ASN A 358 6.63 31.40 -20.64
CA ASN A 358 7.01 32.56 -19.85
C ASN A 358 5.94 33.66 -19.84
N ASN A 359 5.14 33.75 -20.90
CA ASN A 359 4.13 34.81 -21.10
C ASN A 359 2.70 34.37 -20.77
N THR A 360 2.47 33.10 -20.43
CA THR A 360 1.14 32.55 -20.14
C THR A 360 0.96 32.33 -18.62
N PRO A 361 -0.14 32.76 -18.01
CA PRO A 361 -0.43 32.44 -16.60
C PRO A 361 -0.54 30.93 -16.40
N MET A 362 0.19 30.36 -15.43
CA MET A 362 0.26 28.93 -15.16
C MET A 362 -1.12 28.25 -14.92
N ALA A 363 -2.07 28.96 -14.33
CA ALA A 363 -3.44 28.47 -14.13
C ALA A 363 -4.16 28.14 -15.45
N THR A 364 -3.78 28.77 -16.57
CA THR A 364 -4.38 28.54 -17.90
C THR A 364 -3.66 27.42 -18.64
N THR A 365 -2.38 27.20 -18.37
CA THR A 365 -1.54 26.20 -19.06
C THR A 365 -1.87 24.76 -18.59
N LEU A 366 -2.17 24.58 -17.29
CA LEU A 366 -2.55 23.28 -16.71
C LEU A 366 -3.92 22.77 -17.19
N LEU A 367 -4.76 23.64 -17.76
CA LEU A 367 -6.11 23.31 -18.26
C LEU A 367 -6.15 22.93 -19.75
N MET A 368 -5.05 23.09 -20.52
CA MET A 368 -5.05 22.98 -21.98
C MET A 368 -4.28 21.77 -22.57
N ALA A 369 -3.68 20.90 -21.77
CA ALA A 369 -2.80 19.83 -22.23
C ALA A 369 -3.57 18.56 -22.63
N HIS A 370 -3.86 18.39 -23.92
CA HIS A 370 -4.41 17.15 -24.48
C HIS A 370 -3.82 16.81 -25.85
N GLY A 371 -3.26 15.62 -26.01
CA GLY A 371 -2.92 15.04 -27.32
C GLY A 371 -1.94 13.88 -27.27
N SER A 372 -2.37 12.70 -27.67
CA SER A 372 -1.65 11.40 -27.59
C SER A 372 -0.82 11.03 -28.81
N PRO A 373 0.26 10.25 -28.68
CA PRO A 373 0.86 9.47 -29.78
C PRO A 373 0.61 7.96 -29.70
N LYS A 374 0.66 7.28 -30.86
CA LYS A 374 0.33 5.88 -31.11
C LYS A 374 1.53 4.92 -30.93
N PRO A 375 1.30 3.63 -30.59
CA PRO A 375 2.35 2.61 -30.40
C PRO A 375 2.52 1.62 -31.54
N THR A 376 3.70 0.95 -31.56
CA THR A 376 4.08 -0.18 -32.43
C THR A 376 4.28 -1.46 -31.61
N SER A 377 3.97 -2.61 -32.21
CA SER A 377 3.84 -3.97 -31.62
C SER A 377 5.11 -4.83 -31.71
N ALA A 378 5.31 -5.73 -30.73
CA ALA A 378 6.18 -6.91 -30.83
C ALA A 378 5.69 -8.08 -29.95
N GLU A 379 5.72 -9.30 -30.50
CA GLU A 379 5.25 -10.56 -29.93
C GLU A 379 6.40 -11.37 -29.31
N GLY A 380 6.12 -12.12 -28.21
CA GLY A 380 7.02 -13.10 -27.63
C GLY A 380 6.30 -14.18 -26.82
N ASP A 381 6.55 -15.46 -27.12
CA ASP A 381 5.93 -16.67 -26.54
C ASP A 381 6.57 -17.13 -25.23
N VAL A 382 5.76 -17.56 -24.25
CA VAL A 382 6.21 -18.31 -23.05
C VAL A 382 5.20 -19.39 -22.65
N LYS A 383 5.72 -20.58 -22.25
CA LYS A 383 4.97 -21.80 -21.91
C LYS A 383 4.76 -21.99 -20.39
N GLY A 384 3.54 -22.37 -20.04
CA GLY A 384 3.04 -23.38 -19.06
C GLY A 384 3.53 -23.37 -17.62
N ALA A 385 2.62 -22.98 -16.68
CA ALA A 385 2.69 -23.24 -15.24
C ALA A 385 1.29 -23.32 -14.61
N GLU A 386 1.19 -23.81 -13.39
CA GLU A 386 -0.02 -23.95 -12.57
C GLU A 386 -0.84 -22.66 -12.49
N SER A 387 -2.17 -22.77 -12.26
CA SER A 387 -3.09 -21.62 -12.25
C SER A 387 -2.60 -20.48 -11.34
N GLU A 388 -2.18 -19.37 -11.93
CA GLU A 388 -1.66 -18.19 -11.25
C GLU A 388 -2.75 -17.34 -10.57
N GLY A 389 -4.04 -17.61 -10.84
CA GLY A 389 -5.18 -16.95 -10.19
C GLY A 389 -6.36 -16.76 -11.13
N LYS A 390 -7.47 -16.29 -10.55
CA LYS A 390 -8.74 -16.02 -11.26
C LYS A 390 -8.90 -14.54 -11.55
N ILE A 391 -9.03 -14.18 -12.82
CA ILE A 391 -9.23 -12.80 -13.26
C ILE A 391 -10.62 -12.65 -13.84
N MET A 392 -11.40 -11.72 -13.31
CA MET A 392 -12.71 -11.36 -13.85
C MET A 392 -12.59 -10.09 -14.69
N ILE A 393 -13.12 -10.11 -15.91
CA ILE A 393 -13.13 -8.97 -16.83
C ILE A 393 -14.58 -8.54 -17.06
N MET A 394 -14.90 -7.28 -16.80
CA MET A 394 -16.18 -6.67 -17.11
C MET A 394 -16.00 -5.48 -18.07
N ASN A 395 -16.46 -5.62 -19.28
CA ASN A 395 -16.32 -4.64 -20.35
C ASN A 395 -17.46 -4.82 -21.37
N ASP A 396 -18.00 -3.77 -21.96
CA ASP A 396 -19.10 -3.86 -22.95
C ASP A 396 -18.57 -4.29 -24.33
N ASN A 397 -17.32 -3.95 -24.65
CA ASN A 397 -16.72 -4.31 -25.93
C ASN A 397 -16.33 -5.79 -25.98
N ALA A 398 -17.15 -6.61 -26.67
CA ALA A 398 -16.89 -8.04 -26.82
C ALA A 398 -15.59 -8.36 -27.61
N ALA A 399 -15.15 -7.48 -28.50
CA ALA A 399 -13.89 -7.65 -29.24
C ALA A 399 -12.68 -7.48 -28.29
N LEU A 400 -12.72 -6.46 -27.42
CA LEU A 400 -11.68 -6.22 -26.42
C LEU A 400 -11.61 -7.37 -25.41
N ARG A 401 -12.76 -7.84 -24.88
CA ARG A 401 -12.78 -9.03 -24.00
C ARG A 401 -12.12 -10.25 -24.66
N ARG A 402 -12.45 -10.48 -25.94
CA ARG A 402 -11.88 -11.59 -26.70
C ARG A 402 -10.36 -11.43 -26.99
N SER A 403 -9.85 -10.21 -27.08
CA SER A 403 -8.41 -9.97 -27.26
C SER A 403 -7.60 -10.13 -25.99
N ILE A 404 -8.18 -9.84 -24.81
CA ILE A 404 -7.48 -9.95 -23.51
C ILE A 404 -7.33 -11.42 -23.07
N VAL A 405 -8.35 -12.25 -23.29
CA VAL A 405 -8.33 -13.66 -22.86
C VAL A 405 -7.11 -14.44 -23.37
N PRO A 406 -6.73 -14.40 -24.68
CA PRO A 406 -5.55 -15.11 -25.16
C PRO A 406 -4.23 -14.52 -24.66
N ILE A 407 -4.19 -13.26 -24.20
CA ILE A 407 -3.01 -12.64 -23.59
C ILE A 407 -2.77 -13.20 -22.19
N LEU A 408 -3.84 -13.44 -21.41
CA LEU A 408 -3.75 -13.87 -20.01
C LEU A 408 -3.64 -15.40 -19.84
N LYS A 409 -4.28 -16.19 -20.70
CA LYS A 409 -4.27 -17.66 -20.63
C LYS A 409 -2.87 -18.32 -20.63
N PRO A 410 -1.89 -17.89 -21.46
CA PRO A 410 -0.55 -18.47 -21.45
C PRO A 410 0.19 -18.31 -20.12
N TRP A 411 -0.21 -17.33 -19.30
CA TRP A 411 0.35 -17.06 -17.98
C TRP A 411 -0.34 -17.84 -16.85
N GLY A 412 -1.20 -18.82 -17.18
CA GLY A 412 -1.86 -19.67 -16.19
C GLY A 412 -3.09 -19.05 -15.53
N PHE A 413 -3.61 -17.91 -16.01
CA PHE A 413 -4.80 -17.29 -15.44
C PHE A 413 -6.11 -17.97 -15.89
N GLU A 414 -7.01 -18.21 -14.94
CA GLU A 414 -8.43 -18.51 -15.21
C GLU A 414 -9.16 -17.20 -15.47
N VAL A 415 -9.68 -16.99 -16.69
CA VAL A 415 -10.29 -15.72 -17.08
C VAL A 415 -11.81 -15.86 -17.20
N ILE A 416 -12.55 -15.08 -16.43
CA ILE A 416 -14.01 -14.97 -16.42
C ILE A 416 -14.38 -13.67 -17.11
N SER A 417 -15.08 -13.77 -18.26
CA SER A 417 -15.40 -12.61 -19.09
C SER A 417 -16.89 -12.30 -19.05
N LEU A 418 -17.27 -11.13 -18.58
CA LEU A 418 -18.64 -10.67 -18.40
C LEU A 418 -18.93 -9.41 -19.21
N PRO A 419 -20.16 -9.28 -19.80
CA PRO A 419 -20.63 -8.02 -20.37
C PRO A 419 -20.96 -7.01 -19.27
N GLY A 420 -20.99 -5.72 -19.59
CA GLY A 420 -21.22 -4.63 -18.63
C GLY A 420 -22.59 -4.65 -17.93
N ASN A 421 -23.58 -5.31 -18.54
CA ASN A 421 -24.93 -5.48 -17.97
C ASN A 421 -25.06 -6.70 -17.03
N ALA A 422 -23.98 -7.44 -16.76
CA ALA A 422 -24.02 -8.59 -15.84
C ALA A 422 -24.17 -8.13 -14.39
N HIS A 423 -24.82 -8.98 -13.56
CA HIS A 423 -24.94 -8.76 -12.11
C HIS A 423 -23.60 -9.03 -11.41
N LEU A 424 -22.78 -7.98 -11.31
CA LEU A 424 -21.40 -8.08 -10.79
C LEU A 424 -21.33 -8.74 -9.40
N MET A 425 -22.21 -8.37 -8.47
CA MET A 425 -22.15 -8.90 -7.09
C MET A 425 -22.42 -10.42 -7.03
N GLU A 426 -23.34 -10.91 -7.83
CA GLU A 426 -23.62 -12.35 -7.95
C GLU A 426 -22.44 -13.10 -8.58
N ALA A 427 -21.87 -12.52 -9.64
CA ALA A 427 -20.72 -13.09 -10.32
C ALA A 427 -19.48 -13.15 -9.40
N LEU A 428 -19.23 -12.10 -8.59
CA LEU A 428 -18.15 -12.08 -7.60
C LEU A 428 -18.34 -13.17 -6.54
N GLN A 429 -19.55 -13.36 -6.03
CA GLN A 429 -19.86 -14.40 -5.05
C GLN A 429 -19.70 -15.81 -5.63
N LEU A 430 -20.10 -16.01 -6.88
CA LEU A 430 -20.03 -17.31 -7.56
C LEU A 430 -18.58 -17.70 -7.90
N HIS A 431 -17.81 -16.77 -8.44
CA HIS A 431 -16.49 -17.06 -9.03
C HIS A 431 -15.31 -16.76 -8.12
N GLN A 432 -15.48 -15.88 -7.12
CA GLN A 432 -14.42 -15.50 -6.15
C GLN A 432 -13.10 -15.12 -6.85
N PRO A 433 -13.07 -14.07 -7.73
CA PRO A 433 -11.88 -13.70 -8.47
C PRO A 433 -10.81 -13.09 -7.55
N ASP A 434 -9.54 -13.25 -7.95
CA ASP A 434 -8.39 -12.64 -7.28
C ASP A 434 -8.13 -11.20 -7.73
N LEU A 435 -8.61 -10.83 -8.94
CA LEU A 435 -8.48 -9.49 -9.52
C LEU A 435 -9.67 -9.22 -10.46
N LEU A 436 -10.17 -7.97 -10.43
CA LEU A 436 -11.21 -7.48 -11.33
C LEU A 436 -10.62 -6.47 -12.31
N ILE A 437 -10.80 -6.73 -13.61
CA ILE A 437 -10.57 -5.76 -14.69
C ILE A 437 -11.91 -5.13 -15.05
N LEU A 438 -12.00 -3.79 -14.96
CA LEU A 438 -13.25 -3.05 -15.08
C LEU A 438 -13.11 -1.93 -16.10
N ASP A 439 -14.04 -1.82 -17.03
CA ASP A 439 -14.08 -0.68 -17.93
C ASP A 439 -14.64 0.56 -17.21
N VAL A 440 -14.14 1.73 -17.55
CA VAL A 440 -14.66 3.01 -17.03
C VAL A 440 -16.08 3.24 -17.56
N GLU A 441 -16.28 3.01 -18.87
CA GLU A 441 -17.55 3.24 -19.58
C GLU A 441 -18.34 1.93 -19.69
N LEU A 442 -19.21 1.67 -18.74
CA LEU A 442 -20.14 0.54 -18.74
C LEU A 442 -21.59 1.01 -18.75
N MET A 443 -22.47 0.23 -19.34
CA MET A 443 -23.91 0.47 -19.35
C MET A 443 -24.64 -0.68 -18.64
N PRO A 444 -25.62 -0.46 -17.77
CA PRO A 444 -26.25 0.82 -17.41
C PRO A 444 -25.57 1.61 -16.30
N LEU A 445 -24.61 1.01 -15.59
CA LEU A 445 -23.88 1.64 -14.47
C LEU A 445 -22.42 1.81 -14.86
N SER A 446 -21.84 3.00 -14.64
CA SER A 446 -20.43 3.22 -14.93
C SER A 446 -19.52 2.36 -14.03
N GLY A 447 -18.37 1.92 -14.55
CA GLY A 447 -17.38 1.18 -13.77
C GLY A 447 -16.93 1.92 -12.51
N ILE A 448 -16.88 3.26 -12.57
CA ILE A 448 -16.57 4.12 -11.41
C ILE A 448 -17.59 3.92 -10.29
N ALA A 449 -18.89 3.87 -10.61
CA ALA A 449 -19.94 3.63 -9.62
C ALA A 449 -19.86 2.21 -9.02
N LEU A 450 -19.57 1.21 -9.85
CA LEU A 450 -19.35 -0.17 -9.40
C LEU A 450 -18.15 -0.28 -8.48
N CYS A 451 -17.01 0.32 -8.81
CA CYS A 451 -15.82 0.37 -7.96
C CYS A 451 -16.14 1.00 -6.60
N LYS A 452 -16.83 2.15 -6.58
CA LYS A 452 -17.23 2.82 -5.33
C LYS A 452 -18.12 1.91 -4.45
N THR A 453 -19.01 1.12 -5.05
CA THR A 453 -19.83 0.16 -4.34
C THR A 453 -19.00 -0.97 -3.75
N LEU A 454 -18.07 -1.53 -4.52
CA LEU A 454 -17.17 -2.60 -4.06
C LEU A 454 -16.29 -2.14 -2.90
N ARG A 455 -15.75 -0.92 -2.95
CA ARG A 455 -14.91 -0.35 -1.88
C ARG A 455 -15.67 -0.08 -0.57
N ARG A 456 -17.00 0.00 -0.63
CA ARG A 456 -17.88 0.10 0.56
C ARG A 456 -18.28 -1.27 1.13
N SER A 457 -18.12 -2.32 0.35
CA SER A 457 -18.44 -3.69 0.78
C SER A 457 -17.36 -4.24 1.69
N SER A 458 -17.72 -4.79 2.85
CA SER A 458 -16.78 -5.45 3.75
C SER A 458 -16.12 -6.70 3.15
N SER A 459 -16.78 -7.35 2.18
CA SER A 459 -16.31 -8.58 1.54
C SER A 459 -15.39 -8.34 0.35
N TRP A 460 -15.48 -7.17 -0.32
CA TRP A 460 -14.80 -6.90 -1.59
C TRP A 460 -13.93 -5.64 -1.56
N SER A 461 -13.79 -4.98 -0.40
CA SER A 461 -12.95 -3.78 -0.24
C SER A 461 -11.53 -3.98 -0.69
N ASP A 462 -10.99 -5.18 -0.48
CA ASP A 462 -9.57 -5.54 -0.70
C ASP A 462 -9.33 -6.23 -2.06
N LEU A 463 -10.38 -6.42 -2.88
CA LEU A 463 -10.24 -6.98 -4.23
C LEU A 463 -9.46 -5.99 -5.11
N PRO A 464 -8.33 -6.40 -5.72
CA PRO A 464 -7.63 -5.55 -6.67
C PRO A 464 -8.51 -5.22 -7.87
N ILE A 465 -8.64 -3.92 -8.20
CA ILE A 465 -9.44 -3.43 -9.34
C ILE A 465 -8.51 -2.66 -10.28
N LEU A 466 -8.36 -3.17 -11.50
CA LEU A 466 -7.64 -2.55 -12.58
C LEU A 466 -8.65 -2.00 -13.59
N PHE A 467 -8.59 -0.71 -13.90
CA PHE A 467 -9.44 -0.11 -14.92
C PHE A 467 -8.80 -0.20 -16.30
N LEU A 468 -9.65 -0.39 -17.30
CA LEU A 468 -9.32 -0.15 -18.71
C LEU A 468 -10.04 1.11 -19.15
N THR A 469 -9.36 2.02 -19.85
CA THR A 469 -9.94 3.26 -20.35
C THR A 469 -9.42 3.61 -21.73
N ALA A 470 -10.32 4.06 -22.60
CA ALA A 470 -9.97 4.68 -23.87
C ALA A 470 -9.63 6.17 -23.70
N LEU A 471 -10.02 6.78 -22.56
CA LEU A 471 -9.78 8.15 -22.21
C LEU A 471 -8.54 8.22 -21.32
N SER A 472 -7.48 8.83 -21.82
CA SER A 472 -6.21 9.02 -21.10
C SER A 472 -6.08 10.45 -20.54
N ASP A 473 -7.21 11.18 -20.40
CA ASP A 473 -7.20 12.52 -19.81
C ASP A 473 -7.00 12.44 -18.29
N SER A 474 -6.29 13.44 -17.74
CA SER A 474 -5.99 13.53 -16.31
C SER A 474 -7.24 13.52 -15.42
N GLU A 475 -8.36 14.06 -15.89
CA GLU A 475 -9.58 14.13 -15.10
C GLU A 475 -10.18 12.72 -14.91
N THR A 476 -10.25 11.93 -15.96
CA THR A 476 -10.73 10.54 -15.90
C THR A 476 -9.81 9.68 -15.02
N LEU A 477 -8.51 9.79 -15.18
CA LEU A 477 -7.53 9.08 -14.34
C LEU A 477 -7.67 9.47 -12.86
N HIS A 478 -7.80 10.78 -12.57
CA HIS A 478 -8.03 11.26 -11.22
C HIS A 478 -9.32 10.67 -10.62
N ARG A 479 -10.43 10.68 -11.36
CA ARG A 479 -11.72 10.11 -10.91
C ARG A 479 -11.62 8.61 -10.63
N VAL A 480 -10.94 7.85 -11.49
CA VAL A 480 -10.72 6.40 -11.34
C VAL A 480 -9.93 6.08 -10.07
N PHE A 481 -8.84 6.77 -9.82
CA PHE A 481 -8.04 6.55 -8.59
C PHE A 481 -8.75 7.09 -7.33
N ALA A 482 -9.49 8.20 -7.43
CA ALA A 482 -10.25 8.76 -6.30
C ALA A 482 -11.34 7.82 -5.77
N VAL A 483 -11.98 7.01 -6.62
CA VAL A 483 -12.98 6.02 -6.19
C VAL A 483 -12.39 4.73 -5.64
N GLY A 484 -11.06 4.59 -5.68
CA GLY A 484 -10.39 3.44 -5.07
C GLY A 484 -9.87 2.39 -6.06
N ALA A 485 -9.69 2.74 -7.33
CA ALA A 485 -8.99 1.88 -8.27
C ALA A 485 -7.58 1.55 -7.78
N ASP A 486 -7.09 0.37 -8.14
CA ASP A 486 -5.73 -0.06 -7.85
C ASP A 486 -4.78 0.24 -8.97
N ASP A 487 -5.27 0.24 -10.20
CA ASP A 487 -4.50 0.58 -11.39
C ASP A 487 -5.41 1.03 -12.51
N CYS A 488 -4.81 1.64 -13.54
CA CYS A 488 -5.50 2.04 -14.76
C CYS A 488 -4.58 1.82 -15.95
N VAL A 489 -5.10 1.16 -17.00
CA VAL A 489 -4.40 0.90 -18.25
C VAL A 489 -5.16 1.53 -19.39
N SER A 490 -4.46 2.34 -20.18
CA SER A 490 -5.03 3.01 -21.35
C SER A 490 -5.20 2.01 -22.52
N ILE A 491 -6.26 2.19 -23.30
CA ILE A 491 -6.49 1.47 -24.54
C ILE A 491 -6.07 2.38 -25.70
N PRO A 492 -5.24 1.87 -26.66
CA PRO A 492 -4.68 0.54 -26.78
C PRO A 492 -3.51 0.26 -25.83
N PHE A 493 -3.41 -0.94 -25.29
CA PHE A 493 -2.34 -1.36 -24.38
C PHE A 493 -1.44 -2.43 -25.04
N VAL A 494 -0.25 -2.61 -24.47
CA VAL A 494 0.69 -3.67 -24.86
C VAL A 494 0.43 -4.90 -23.96
N GLY A 495 0.27 -6.09 -24.59
CA GLY A 495 -0.07 -7.31 -23.84
C GLY A 495 0.86 -7.61 -22.65
N PRO A 496 2.21 -7.63 -22.80
CA PRO A 496 3.15 -7.82 -21.70
C PRO A 496 2.99 -6.80 -20.56
N GLU A 497 2.70 -5.52 -20.85
CA GLU A 497 2.45 -4.51 -19.81
C GLU A 497 1.23 -4.86 -18.95
N LEU A 498 0.10 -5.22 -19.59
CA LEU A 498 -1.10 -5.62 -18.89
C LEU A 498 -0.85 -6.81 -17.96
N VAL A 499 -0.11 -7.83 -18.45
CA VAL A 499 0.24 -9.01 -17.67
C VAL A 499 1.12 -8.66 -16.48
N THR A 500 2.19 -7.89 -16.67
CA THR A 500 3.09 -7.49 -15.59
C THR A 500 2.37 -6.68 -14.51
N ARG A 501 1.50 -5.75 -14.90
CA ARG A 501 0.67 -5.00 -13.94
C ARG A 501 -0.25 -5.93 -13.14
N ILE A 502 -0.90 -6.89 -13.78
CA ILE A 502 -1.76 -7.88 -13.12
C ILE A 502 -0.96 -8.72 -12.11
N LEU A 503 0.19 -9.27 -12.55
CA LEU A 503 1.06 -10.09 -11.68
C LEU A 503 1.50 -9.32 -10.44
N ASN A 504 2.01 -8.10 -10.61
CA ASN A 504 2.43 -7.25 -9.49
C ASN A 504 1.28 -6.94 -8.53
N ARG A 505 0.06 -6.69 -9.04
CA ARG A 505 -1.11 -6.44 -8.20
C ARG A 505 -1.53 -7.68 -7.42
N LEU A 506 -1.49 -8.85 -8.04
CA LEU A 506 -1.82 -10.13 -7.39
C LEU A 506 -0.77 -10.50 -6.34
N GLU A 507 0.52 -10.43 -6.67
CA GLU A 507 1.60 -10.73 -5.73
C GLU A 507 1.54 -9.82 -4.50
N ARG A 508 1.39 -8.51 -4.73
CA ARG A 508 1.25 -7.55 -3.63
C ARG A 508 0.00 -7.81 -2.79
N SER A 509 -1.15 -8.11 -3.41
CA SER A 509 -2.38 -8.45 -2.69
C SER A 509 -2.18 -9.72 -1.84
N ARG A 510 -1.50 -10.74 -2.37
CA ARG A 510 -1.16 -11.98 -1.64
C ARG A 510 -0.24 -11.69 -0.46
N LEU A 511 0.81 -10.88 -0.66
CA LEU A 511 1.73 -10.46 0.40
C LEU A 511 1.01 -9.68 1.51
N LEU A 512 0.21 -8.69 1.15
CA LEU A 512 -0.56 -7.91 2.13
C LEU A 512 -1.57 -8.77 2.89
N ARG A 513 -2.25 -9.70 2.20
CA ARG A 513 -3.14 -10.68 2.85
C ARG A 513 -2.35 -11.57 3.83
N SER A 514 -1.20 -12.08 3.43
CA SER A 514 -0.37 -12.93 4.31
C SER A 514 0.09 -12.17 5.56
N LEU A 515 0.54 -10.91 5.40
CA LEU A 515 0.92 -10.02 6.51
C LEU A 515 -0.29 -9.64 7.40
N ALA A 516 -1.47 -9.47 6.81
CA ALA A 516 -2.71 -9.17 7.55
C ALA A 516 -3.33 -10.40 8.22
N GLU A 517 -3.04 -11.60 7.76
CA GLU A 517 -3.65 -12.86 8.22
C GLU A 517 -2.78 -13.65 9.20
N THR A 518 -1.47 -13.44 9.17
CA THR A 518 -0.53 -14.14 10.04
C THR A 518 0.06 -13.23 11.13
N ASP A 519 0.54 -13.83 12.20
CA ASP A 519 1.35 -13.17 13.22
C ASP A 519 2.79 -13.00 12.68
N PRO A 520 3.38 -11.80 12.68
CA PRO A 520 4.66 -11.53 12.04
C PRO A 520 5.84 -12.28 12.67
N LEU A 521 5.77 -12.58 13.97
CA LEU A 521 6.83 -13.30 14.68
C LEU A 521 6.78 -14.81 14.44
N THR A 522 5.58 -15.40 14.53
CA THR A 522 5.40 -16.85 14.59
C THR A 522 4.84 -17.45 13.30
N GLN A 523 4.38 -16.60 12.36
CA GLN A 523 3.84 -17.00 11.06
C GLN A 523 2.64 -17.97 11.12
N VAL A 524 1.98 -18.11 12.28
CA VAL A 524 0.66 -18.74 12.40
C VAL A 524 -0.43 -17.70 12.19
N ARG A 525 -1.71 -18.10 12.06
CA ARG A 525 -2.81 -17.15 11.94
C ARG A 525 -2.79 -16.14 13.11
N ASN A 526 -3.00 -14.86 12.81
CA ASN A 526 -3.20 -13.89 13.87
C ASN A 526 -4.61 -14.04 14.50
N ARG A 527 -4.84 -13.38 15.63
CA ARG A 527 -6.09 -13.47 16.38
C ARG A 527 -7.33 -13.20 15.55
N ARG A 528 -7.28 -12.19 14.66
CA ARG A 528 -8.43 -11.77 13.83
C ARG A 528 -8.79 -12.83 12.80
N THR A 529 -7.81 -13.32 12.06
CA THR A 529 -8.00 -14.36 11.04
C THR A 529 -8.42 -15.67 11.66
N PHE A 530 -7.75 -16.08 12.75
CA PHE A 530 -8.10 -17.29 13.46
C PHE A 530 -9.56 -17.27 13.94
N GLY A 531 -10.04 -16.18 14.56
CA GLY A 531 -11.42 -16.06 15.04
C GLY A 531 -12.44 -16.25 13.92
N ARG A 532 -12.23 -15.58 12.77
CA ARG A 532 -13.09 -15.70 11.58
C ARG A 532 -13.12 -17.12 11.01
N GLU A 533 -11.96 -17.76 10.88
CA GLU A 533 -11.86 -19.13 10.38
C GLU A 533 -12.45 -20.15 11.37
N ALA A 534 -12.24 -19.95 12.66
CA ALA A 534 -12.82 -20.79 13.70
C ALA A 534 -14.36 -20.77 13.68
N GLU A 535 -14.99 -19.62 13.52
CA GLU A 535 -16.44 -19.51 13.35
C GLU A 535 -16.97 -20.26 12.11
N ASN A 536 -16.19 -20.26 11.02
CA ASN A 536 -16.51 -21.07 9.84
C ASN A 536 -16.45 -22.57 10.15
N PHE A 537 -15.42 -23.01 10.89
CA PHE A 537 -15.32 -24.41 11.31
C PHE A 537 -16.48 -24.83 12.22
N LEU A 538 -16.97 -23.97 13.12
CA LEU A 538 -18.17 -24.24 13.92
C LEU A 538 -19.39 -24.49 13.04
N ARG A 539 -19.64 -23.64 12.04
CA ARG A 539 -20.75 -23.80 11.09
C ARG A 539 -20.66 -25.08 10.27
N ILE A 540 -19.46 -25.48 9.86
CA ILE A 540 -19.20 -26.73 9.14
C ILE A 540 -19.45 -27.92 10.07
N CYS A 541 -19.01 -27.85 11.33
CA CYS A 541 -19.21 -28.84 12.36
C CYS A 541 -20.70 -29.11 12.61
N GLU A 542 -21.51 -28.09 12.77
CA GLU A 542 -22.97 -28.19 12.94
C GLU A 542 -23.64 -28.86 11.75
N ARG A 543 -23.27 -28.45 10.52
CA ARG A 543 -23.85 -29.01 9.29
C ARG A 543 -23.54 -30.48 9.10
N HIS A 544 -22.31 -30.91 9.44
CA HIS A 544 -21.85 -32.29 9.20
C HIS A 544 -21.89 -33.17 10.42
N HIS A 545 -22.32 -32.68 11.58
CA HIS A 545 -22.35 -33.40 12.87
C HIS A 545 -21.03 -34.08 13.22
N ARG A 546 -19.91 -33.38 12.92
CA ARG A 546 -18.57 -33.88 13.24
C ARG A 546 -18.06 -33.21 14.51
N PRO A 547 -17.28 -33.94 15.37
CA PRO A 547 -16.72 -33.34 16.58
C PRO A 547 -15.70 -32.26 16.20
N LEU A 548 -15.61 -31.23 17.03
CA LEU A 548 -14.62 -30.17 16.94
C LEU A 548 -14.08 -29.93 18.35
N SER A 549 -12.78 -29.78 18.46
CA SER A 549 -12.13 -29.45 19.72
C SER A 549 -11.26 -28.20 19.61
N LEU A 550 -11.26 -27.41 20.67
CA LEU A 550 -10.43 -26.21 20.82
C LEU A 550 -9.38 -26.47 21.90
N ALA A 551 -8.12 -26.15 21.59
CA ALA A 551 -7.04 -26.12 22.55
C ALA A 551 -6.43 -24.74 22.68
N ILE A 552 -6.03 -24.36 23.89
CA ILE A 552 -5.22 -23.17 24.18
C ILE A 552 -3.89 -23.65 24.73
N VAL A 553 -2.78 -23.29 24.07
CA VAL A 553 -1.41 -23.56 24.51
C VAL A 553 -0.78 -22.25 24.97
N GLU A 554 -0.34 -22.20 26.22
CA GLU A 554 0.25 -21.02 26.85
C GLU A 554 1.71 -21.26 27.19
N VAL A 555 2.58 -20.33 26.79
CA VAL A 555 3.98 -20.30 27.23
C VAL A 555 3.99 -19.73 28.66
N HIS A 556 4.36 -20.59 29.63
CA HIS A 556 4.31 -20.21 31.04
C HIS A 556 5.44 -19.26 31.40
N HIS A 557 5.12 -18.17 32.11
CA HIS A 557 6.06 -17.16 32.58
C HIS A 557 6.92 -16.51 31.47
N LEU A 558 6.39 -16.33 30.26
CA LEU A 558 7.10 -15.67 29.15
C LEU A 558 7.70 -14.31 29.54
N LYS A 559 6.98 -13.54 30.37
CA LYS A 559 7.48 -12.25 30.88
C LYS A 559 8.74 -12.44 31.73
N LEU A 560 8.82 -13.47 32.59
CA LEU A 560 10.03 -13.73 33.38
C LEU A 560 11.19 -14.15 32.49
N ILE A 561 10.92 -14.94 31.43
CA ILE A 561 11.93 -15.30 30.43
C ILE A 561 12.49 -14.04 29.75
N ASN A 562 11.61 -13.10 29.34
CA ASN A 562 12.03 -11.84 28.73
C ASN A 562 12.82 -10.96 29.72
N ASP A 563 12.33 -10.82 30.96
CA ASP A 563 12.98 -10.00 31.99
C ASP A 563 14.38 -10.58 32.38
N GLN A 564 14.54 -11.90 32.36
CA GLN A 564 15.77 -12.57 32.76
C GLN A 564 16.78 -12.78 31.62
N TYR A 565 16.30 -13.07 30.39
CA TYR A 565 17.13 -13.52 29.26
C TYR A 565 17.03 -12.59 28.03
N GLY A 566 16.16 -11.58 28.07
CA GLY A 566 15.92 -10.65 26.98
C GLY A 566 14.79 -11.06 26.03
N ASP A 567 14.19 -10.07 25.37
CA ASP A 567 13.04 -10.26 24.47
C ASP A 567 13.33 -11.19 23.27
N LEU A 568 14.56 -11.18 22.76
CA LEU A 568 14.97 -12.05 21.64
C LEU A 568 14.86 -13.53 21.98
N ILE A 569 15.20 -13.91 23.22
CA ILE A 569 15.12 -15.28 23.70
C ILE A 569 13.64 -15.70 23.86
N GLY A 570 12.79 -14.82 24.39
CA GLY A 570 11.34 -15.07 24.44
C GLY A 570 10.70 -15.21 23.05
N ASP A 571 11.17 -14.41 22.09
CA ASP A 571 10.78 -14.53 20.69
C ASP A 571 11.15 -15.89 20.09
N ASP A 572 12.34 -16.40 20.42
CA ASP A 572 12.78 -17.73 19.95
C ASP A 572 11.99 -18.87 20.58
N VAL A 573 11.57 -18.73 21.85
CA VAL A 573 10.64 -19.68 22.49
C VAL A 573 9.29 -19.68 21.78
N LEU A 574 8.75 -18.51 21.42
CA LEU A 574 7.49 -18.38 20.69
C LEU A 574 7.58 -18.95 19.26
N LYS A 575 8.65 -18.66 18.52
CA LYS A 575 8.90 -19.23 17.18
C LYS A 575 8.98 -20.75 17.23
N TYR A 576 9.72 -21.29 18.21
CA TYR A 576 9.83 -22.72 18.40
C TYR A 576 8.48 -23.36 18.72
N CYS A 577 7.69 -22.77 19.63
CA CYS A 577 6.34 -23.24 19.92
C CYS A 577 5.47 -23.32 18.66
N ALA A 578 5.45 -22.27 17.85
CA ALA A 578 4.72 -22.24 16.58
C ALA A 578 5.18 -23.32 15.59
N GLN A 579 6.49 -23.53 15.49
CA GLN A 579 7.09 -24.55 14.61
C GLN A 579 6.65 -25.97 15.03
N ILE A 580 6.72 -26.30 16.31
CA ILE A 580 6.31 -27.61 16.81
C ILE A 580 4.81 -27.82 16.68
N LEU A 581 3.97 -26.81 16.93
CA LEU A 581 2.54 -26.88 16.68
C LEU A 581 2.24 -27.19 15.20
N ARG A 582 2.92 -26.53 14.26
CA ARG A 582 2.75 -26.77 12.82
C ARG A 582 3.19 -28.16 12.39
N SER A 583 4.31 -28.66 12.92
CA SER A 583 4.83 -29.97 12.54
C SER A 583 4.08 -31.12 13.19
N GLY A 584 3.48 -30.90 14.37
CA GLY A 584 2.78 -31.94 15.14
C GLY A 584 1.28 -32.03 14.85
N LEU A 585 0.70 -31.04 14.14
CA LEU A 585 -0.71 -30.99 13.81
C LEU A 585 -0.91 -31.22 12.30
N ARG A 586 -2.14 -31.51 11.89
CA ARG A 586 -2.49 -31.74 10.48
C ARG A 586 -2.60 -30.41 9.73
N GLN A 587 -2.51 -30.46 8.40
CA GLN A 587 -2.65 -29.30 7.55
C GLN A 587 -4.06 -28.65 7.64
N GLU A 588 -5.09 -29.47 7.90
CA GLU A 588 -6.46 -29.02 8.11
C GLU A 588 -6.74 -28.47 9.51
N ASP A 589 -5.84 -28.65 10.48
CA ASP A 589 -5.99 -28.07 11.82
C ASP A 589 -5.63 -26.57 11.79
N LEU A 590 -6.45 -25.73 12.41
CA LEU A 590 -6.26 -24.29 12.43
C LEU A 590 -5.38 -23.91 13.64
N ILE A 591 -4.29 -23.19 13.38
CA ILE A 591 -3.36 -22.72 14.42
C ILE A 591 -3.28 -21.20 14.36
N GLY A 592 -3.41 -20.52 15.51
CA GLY A 592 -3.28 -19.08 15.59
C GLY A 592 -2.65 -18.59 16.89
N ARG A 593 -2.03 -17.39 16.82
CA ARG A 593 -1.53 -16.66 17.99
C ARG A 593 -2.62 -15.75 18.50
N TRP A 594 -3.09 -15.99 19.72
CA TRP A 594 -4.21 -15.26 20.30
C TRP A 594 -3.81 -14.06 21.14
N SER A 595 -2.68 -14.18 21.84
CA SER A 595 -2.08 -13.12 22.65
C SER A 595 -0.55 -13.28 22.67
N ASN A 596 0.14 -12.45 23.45
CA ASN A 596 1.60 -12.45 23.55
C ASN A 596 2.16 -13.84 23.83
N GLU A 597 1.53 -14.63 24.68
CA GLU A 597 1.98 -15.91 25.21
C GLU A 597 1.08 -17.10 24.87
N LYS A 598 -0.07 -16.87 24.17
CA LYS A 598 -1.10 -17.91 23.93
C LYS A 598 -1.27 -18.22 22.45
N PHE A 599 -1.18 -19.50 22.14
CA PHE A 599 -1.60 -20.10 20.87
C PHE A 599 -2.95 -20.78 21.03
N VAL A 600 -3.74 -20.77 19.99
CA VAL A 600 -5.06 -21.42 19.94
C VAL A 600 -5.09 -22.36 18.73
N VAL A 601 -5.66 -23.55 18.94
CA VAL A 601 -5.73 -24.59 17.92
C VAL A 601 -7.16 -25.11 17.83
N VAL A 602 -7.74 -25.14 16.61
CA VAL A 602 -9.01 -25.81 16.29
C VAL A 602 -8.72 -27.09 15.53
N MET A 603 -9.24 -28.19 16.01
CA MET A 603 -9.11 -29.51 15.38
C MET A 603 -10.48 -30.04 14.99
N TYR A 604 -10.76 -30.06 13.68
CA TYR A 604 -12.03 -30.55 13.11
C TYR A 604 -12.03 -32.04 12.90
N GLY A 605 -13.18 -32.68 13.14
CA GLY A 605 -13.36 -34.14 12.96
C GLY A 605 -12.66 -35.02 13.99
N THR A 606 -12.16 -34.40 15.07
CA THR A 606 -11.42 -35.13 16.13
C THR A 606 -12.03 -34.80 17.48
N GLY A 607 -12.50 -35.81 18.18
CA GLY A 607 -13.02 -35.67 19.54
C GLY A 607 -11.90 -35.55 20.58
N ILE A 608 -12.27 -35.17 21.80
CA ILE A 608 -11.35 -34.76 22.88
C ILE A 608 -10.23 -35.77 23.16
N LYS A 609 -10.52 -37.09 23.09
CA LYS A 609 -9.53 -38.15 23.33
C LYS A 609 -8.41 -38.19 22.28
N GLY A 610 -8.78 -38.05 21.01
CA GLY A 610 -7.80 -38.02 19.91
C GLY A 610 -6.95 -36.75 19.90
N VAL A 611 -7.56 -35.61 20.25
CA VAL A 611 -6.87 -34.32 20.41
C VAL A 611 -5.89 -34.38 21.60
N SER A 612 -6.33 -34.93 22.74
CA SER A 612 -5.50 -35.07 23.94
C SER A 612 -4.22 -35.87 23.66
N GLN A 613 -4.33 -37.01 22.94
CA GLN A 613 -3.16 -37.80 22.57
C GLN A 613 -2.19 -37.00 21.67
N ARG A 614 -2.69 -36.36 20.63
CA ARG A 614 -1.84 -35.59 19.69
C ARG A 614 -1.16 -34.40 20.35
N LEU A 615 -1.88 -33.65 21.19
CA LEU A 615 -1.30 -32.57 21.95
C LEU A 615 -0.28 -33.04 22.99
N SER A 616 -0.44 -34.26 23.55
CA SER A 616 0.54 -34.87 24.42
C SER A 616 1.89 -35.07 23.73
N ASP A 617 1.87 -35.55 22.47
CA ASP A 617 3.08 -35.74 21.67
C ASP A 617 3.75 -34.38 21.32
N VAL A 618 2.95 -33.38 20.98
CA VAL A 618 3.42 -32.01 20.74
C VAL A 618 4.05 -31.37 21.99
N LEU A 619 3.41 -31.54 23.14
CA LEU A 619 3.94 -31.05 24.43
C LEU A 619 5.23 -31.75 24.86
N ALA A 620 5.33 -33.05 24.60
CA ALA A 620 6.56 -33.81 24.88
C ALA A 620 7.75 -33.23 24.09
N GLN A 621 7.51 -32.88 22.80
CA GLN A 621 8.53 -32.23 21.98
C GLN A 621 8.86 -30.80 22.47
N LEU A 622 7.85 -30.04 22.85
CA LEU A 622 8.05 -28.68 23.38
C LEU A 622 8.89 -28.68 24.67
N ARG A 623 8.62 -29.60 25.57
CA ARG A 623 9.34 -29.74 26.88
C ARG A 623 10.76 -30.30 26.73
N GLY A 624 11.04 -31.07 25.68
CA GLY A 624 12.36 -31.65 25.44
C GLY A 624 13.40 -30.65 24.88
N LYS A 625 13.05 -29.36 24.70
CA LYS A 625 13.95 -28.36 24.18
C LYS A 625 14.55 -27.50 25.28
N SER A 626 15.87 -27.52 25.35
CA SER A 626 16.63 -26.55 26.15
C SER A 626 17.01 -25.33 25.29
N PHE A 627 16.80 -24.15 25.83
CA PHE A 627 17.15 -22.87 25.19
C PHE A 627 18.46 -22.34 25.79
N GLN A 628 19.35 -21.83 24.94
CA GLN A 628 20.58 -21.18 25.36
C GLN A 628 20.39 -19.67 25.41
N ALA A 629 20.68 -19.07 26.57
CA ALA A 629 20.75 -17.63 26.73
C ALA A 629 22.19 -17.13 26.58
N ASP A 630 22.37 -15.83 26.43
CA ASP A 630 23.67 -15.17 26.45
C ASP A 630 24.39 -15.56 27.74
N GLN A 631 25.72 -15.80 27.66
CA GLN A 631 26.61 -16.28 28.74
C GLN A 631 26.55 -17.82 29.04
N GLY A 632 25.91 -18.62 28.13
CA GLY A 632 25.93 -20.08 28.27
C GLY A 632 24.94 -20.67 29.27
N ASN A 633 24.05 -19.86 29.83
CA ASN A 633 22.94 -20.34 30.67
C ASN A 633 21.92 -21.11 29.82
N VAL A 634 21.53 -22.29 30.30
CA VAL A 634 20.54 -23.16 29.64
C VAL A 634 19.30 -23.21 30.51
N PHE A 635 18.12 -23.04 29.89
CA PHE A 635 16.83 -23.15 30.60
C PHE A 635 15.81 -23.92 29.76
N GLU A 636 14.75 -24.39 30.40
CA GLU A 636 13.61 -25.06 29.77
C GLU A 636 12.38 -24.20 29.89
N ALA A 637 11.62 -24.06 28.77
CA ALA A 637 10.35 -23.35 28.78
C ALA A 637 9.21 -24.31 29.14
N HIS A 638 8.29 -23.84 29.98
CA HIS A 638 7.12 -24.61 30.40
C HIS A 638 5.88 -24.18 29.61
N PHE A 639 5.02 -25.15 29.29
CA PHE A 639 3.81 -24.93 28.50
C PHE A 639 2.60 -25.52 29.23
N HIS A 640 1.52 -24.74 29.29
CA HIS A 640 0.23 -25.17 29.81
C HIS A 640 -0.78 -25.31 28.67
N VAL A 641 -1.71 -26.23 28.82
CA VAL A 641 -2.75 -26.50 27.81
C VAL A 641 -4.12 -26.63 28.45
N GLY A 642 -5.08 -25.91 27.93
CA GLY A 642 -6.51 -26.10 28.16
C GLY A 642 -7.14 -26.72 26.92
N LEU A 643 -8.10 -27.63 27.09
CA LEU A 643 -8.78 -28.36 26.02
C LEU A 643 -10.27 -28.45 26.30
N SER A 644 -11.10 -28.20 25.29
CA SER A 644 -12.55 -28.35 25.33
C SER A 644 -13.10 -28.86 24.01
N GLU A 645 -14.14 -29.68 24.05
CA GLU A 645 -14.90 -30.09 22.87
C GLU A 645 -16.09 -29.16 22.67
N TYR A 646 -16.38 -28.81 21.43
CA TYR A 646 -17.49 -27.94 21.06
C TYR A 646 -18.83 -28.53 21.42
N GLN A 647 -19.74 -27.75 21.95
CA GLN A 647 -21.12 -28.10 22.21
C GLN A 647 -22.04 -27.39 21.21
N VAL A 648 -23.03 -28.11 20.68
CA VAL A 648 -23.94 -27.57 19.66
C VAL A 648 -24.66 -26.34 20.21
N GLY A 649 -24.57 -25.23 19.46
CA GLY A 649 -25.18 -23.95 19.81
C GLY A 649 -24.25 -22.99 20.59
N GLU A 650 -23.02 -23.39 20.93
CA GLU A 650 -22.02 -22.47 21.49
C GLU A 650 -21.48 -21.51 20.41
N THR A 651 -21.24 -20.27 20.79
CA THR A 651 -20.40 -19.37 19.98
C THR A 651 -18.93 -19.72 20.14
N PHE A 652 -18.09 -19.24 19.23
CA PHE A 652 -16.64 -19.39 19.39
C PHE A 652 -16.13 -18.75 20.69
N GLN A 653 -16.72 -17.64 21.12
CA GLN A 653 -16.35 -16.97 22.36
C GLN A 653 -16.70 -17.83 23.59
N ASP A 654 -17.86 -18.48 23.62
CA ASP A 654 -18.25 -19.38 24.72
C ASP A 654 -17.31 -20.58 24.84
N LEU A 655 -16.99 -21.21 23.69
CA LEU A 655 -16.03 -22.30 23.63
C LEU A 655 -14.63 -21.87 24.08
N TYR A 656 -14.18 -20.69 23.67
CA TYR A 656 -12.88 -20.13 24.06
C TYR A 656 -12.84 -19.85 25.58
N ASP A 657 -13.86 -19.23 26.15
CA ASP A 657 -13.90 -18.90 27.58
C ASP A 657 -13.95 -20.17 28.44
N ARG A 658 -14.66 -21.19 28.01
CA ARG A 658 -14.67 -22.50 28.66
C ARG A 658 -13.30 -23.20 28.59
N THR A 659 -12.64 -23.14 27.42
CA THR A 659 -11.28 -23.70 27.26
C THR A 659 -10.25 -22.90 28.07
N LYS A 660 -10.42 -21.62 28.22
CA LYS A 660 -9.58 -20.76 29.07
C LYS A 660 -9.74 -21.09 30.55
N GLN A 661 -10.94 -21.51 30.97
CA GLN A 661 -11.16 -21.99 32.33
C GLN A 661 -10.41 -23.30 32.57
N THR A 662 -10.48 -24.27 31.65
CA THR A 662 -9.72 -25.54 31.77
C THR A 662 -8.21 -25.28 31.81
N LEU A 663 -7.70 -24.26 31.07
CA LEU A 663 -6.30 -23.85 31.13
C LEU A 663 -5.91 -23.37 32.56
N ARG A 664 -6.74 -22.53 33.19
CA ARG A 664 -6.49 -22.03 34.56
C ARG A 664 -6.48 -23.13 35.59
N ASP A 665 -7.42 -24.07 35.46
CA ASP A 665 -7.53 -25.20 36.40
C ASP A 665 -6.31 -26.13 36.27
N SER A 666 -5.72 -26.25 35.08
CA SER A 666 -4.48 -27.02 34.85
C SER A 666 -3.23 -26.34 35.40
N ALA A 667 -3.20 -25.01 35.48
CA ALA A 667 -2.04 -24.22 35.98
C ALA A 667 -1.90 -24.29 37.51
N GLY A 668 -2.97 -24.66 38.25
CA GLY A 668 -2.97 -24.76 39.71
C GLY A 668 -2.40 -26.05 40.29
N THR A 669 -2.05 -27.06 39.49
CA THR A 669 -1.57 -28.36 39.92
C THR A 669 -0.19 -28.65 39.33
N THR A 670 0.84 -28.44 40.14
CA THR A 670 2.22 -28.91 39.88
C THR A 670 2.23 -30.42 39.86
N SER A 671 2.55 -31.06 38.74
CA SER A 671 2.81 -32.48 38.47
C SER A 671 1.66 -33.31 37.86
N HIS A 672 1.98 -33.89 36.69
CA HIS A 672 1.31 -35.09 36.11
C HIS A 672 -0.19 -35.03 35.85
N PHE A 673 -0.77 -34.09 35.08
CA PHE A 673 -2.22 -34.18 34.91
C PHE A 673 -2.75 -33.79 33.53
N TRP A 674 -2.74 -34.77 32.60
CA TRP A 674 -3.66 -34.82 31.47
C TRP A 674 -5.04 -35.40 31.85
N ASN A 675 -5.21 -36.02 32.98
CA ASN A 675 -6.37 -36.88 33.29
C ASN A 675 -7.49 -36.22 34.11
N ARG A 676 -7.41 -34.95 34.52
CA ARG A 676 -8.43 -34.40 35.45
C ARG A 676 -9.24 -33.18 34.97
N THR A 677 -8.97 -32.62 33.80
CA THR A 677 -9.74 -31.44 33.37
C THR A 677 -10.44 -31.65 32.03
N ILE A 678 -11.00 -32.84 31.84
CA ILE A 678 -11.86 -33.16 30.69
C ILE A 678 -13.30 -32.96 31.19
N HIS A 679 -13.88 -31.80 31.04
CA HIS A 679 -15.31 -31.59 31.25
C HIS A 679 -16.07 -32.01 29.98
N SER A 680 -16.41 -33.32 29.89
CA SER A 680 -17.49 -33.82 29.05
C SER A 680 -18.71 -34.07 29.93
N PRO A 681 -19.88 -33.48 29.69
CA PRO A 681 -21.08 -33.70 30.49
C PRO A 681 -21.64 -35.13 30.39
N ARG A 682 -21.11 -35.97 29.48
CA ARG A 682 -21.60 -37.36 29.27
C ARG A 682 -20.78 -38.45 29.92
N LEU A 683 -19.68 -38.16 30.60
CA LEU A 683 -18.82 -39.21 31.21
C LEU A 683 -19.01 -39.43 32.71
N TYR A 684 -19.98 -38.77 33.37
CA TYR A 684 -20.27 -38.98 34.79
C TYR A 684 -21.39 -39.98 35.07
N GLN A 685 -21.94 -40.66 34.06
CA GLN A 685 -23.04 -41.63 34.26
C GLN A 685 -22.65 -43.12 34.13
N GLU A 686 -21.39 -43.45 33.82
CA GLU A 686 -20.99 -44.84 33.62
C GLU A 686 -19.84 -45.36 34.52
N CYS A 687 -19.59 -44.72 35.64
CA CYS A 687 -18.66 -45.27 36.65
C CYS A 687 -19.29 -45.26 38.04
N SER A 688 -20.49 -45.81 38.15
CA SER A 688 -21.06 -46.33 39.39
C SER A 688 -21.92 -47.56 39.02
N ASP A 689 -21.20 -48.67 38.83
CA ASP A 689 -21.58 -50.05 39.17
C ASP A 689 -20.31 -50.91 39.15
#